data_38a005272a4bba2ac8f223e39632d2ef
#
_entry.id   38a005272a4bba2ac8f223e39632d2ef
#
_cell.length_a   1.000
_cell.length_b   1.000
_cell.length_c   1.000
_cell.angle_alpha   90.00
_cell.angle_beta   90.00
_cell.angle_gamma   90.00
#
_symmetry.space_group_name_H-M   'P 1'
#
loop_
_entity.id
_entity.type
_entity.pdbx_description
1 polymer ?
#
loop_
_entity_poly.entity_id
_entity_poly.type
_entity_poly.pdbx_seq_one_letter_code
_entity_poly.pdbx_strand_id
1 'polypeptide(L)'
;LAINTLRKDCSDADPMVRGLALRSLTNLHLPSVIEYVMDPLALCLEDQSAYVRRAAVLGTLKVYRLQDNTFGTGNSVNTLYNMIRDPDCHVVINCIVALNEIMVDEGGIVINNQIIVYLLQRIQEFDGWGKCTILSLLAHYAPGSQKESFSLMNVLERTLSTSHSAVVLGACKCFLALSTNVDSGIKKQIYLRLKNPLLTLISGYSREETSFAVLKHLLVIIQQAPDAFTESFKQFYCRFNDPSHVKHVKMRVLPFLVTNNNSNDIITELSEYVSDVDSKLATLALEALGEIAIQVPLSVDNIMDQLLDFMDLDNNYVRTGSTVVIKRLLRIYPDRINEFGSAMCSNLLKPQESTSRASLIWILGQYGHLIPESPYALERVIRHVDHGKDVGVSTELLNACAKLFVRRAPEMRCMFGYLLRSILETDDVEPALHDRAIYIYRTLQVSVTQLQNILGNDILEVPRFPDDNMSTTHSEFNTLSLVYGKRAAEFTNSKMLINGNGSEISNAKKNNETTDLSLNESPVTVENYHSKFKWALVGNIEMKQNVFQDSWNQMDVVQNIQGSIIPGKVSLSTLEQTFYKQHIFTLASGEPNGGIKAFMYGKDNFGNSFFFEFLVNSNGNIQIKVKSEAVQYIQDFCELVNETLGQLGGTVFDE
;
A
#
# COMPACT_ATOMS: atom_id res chain seq x y z
N LEU A 1 -38.31 24.81 -24.47
CA LEU A 1 -38.18 26.24 -24.17
C LEU A 1 -36.80 26.55 -23.59
N ALA A 2 -36.36 25.97 -22.50
CA ALA A 2 -35.07 26.29 -21.85
C ALA A 2 -33.85 26.10 -22.75
N ILE A 3 -33.79 25.01 -23.54
CA ILE A 3 -32.68 24.74 -24.48
C ILE A 3 -32.58 25.84 -25.55
N ASN A 4 -33.73 26.25 -26.12
CA ASN A 4 -33.74 27.32 -27.14
C ASN A 4 -33.32 28.68 -26.56
N THR A 5 -33.70 28.98 -25.30
CA THR A 5 -33.27 30.20 -24.64
C THR A 5 -31.74 30.18 -24.41
N LEU A 6 -31.21 29.09 -23.85
CA LEU A 6 -29.77 28.95 -23.66
C LEU A 6 -28.99 29.01 -24.97
N ARG A 7 -29.51 28.41 -26.04
CA ARG A 7 -28.90 28.49 -27.38
C ARG A 7 -28.84 29.95 -27.90
N LYS A 8 -29.89 30.73 -27.67
CA LYS A 8 -29.92 32.15 -28.01
C LYS A 8 -28.96 32.95 -27.17
N ASP A 9 -28.88 32.66 -25.86
CA ASP A 9 -28.00 33.33 -24.93
C ASP A 9 -26.51 33.03 -25.19
N CYS A 10 -26.19 31.92 -25.88
CA CYS A 10 -24.82 31.65 -26.36
C CYS A 10 -24.35 32.68 -27.43
N SER A 11 -25.24 33.49 -27.99
CA SER A 11 -24.94 34.56 -28.97
C SER A 11 -25.19 35.95 -28.37
N ASP A 12 -25.30 36.10 -27.05
CA ASP A 12 -25.51 37.38 -26.37
C ASP A 12 -24.31 38.32 -26.54
N ALA A 13 -24.56 39.62 -26.42
CA ALA A 13 -23.51 40.64 -26.47
C ALA A 13 -22.48 40.50 -25.30
N ASP A 14 -22.93 40.08 -24.12
CA ASP A 14 -22.11 39.91 -22.95
C ASP A 14 -21.36 38.56 -22.94
N PRO A 15 -20.01 38.52 -22.90
CA PRO A 15 -19.24 37.29 -22.81
C PRO A 15 -19.59 36.42 -21.60
N MET A 16 -20.00 37.04 -20.48
CA MET A 16 -20.36 36.31 -19.27
C MET A 16 -21.63 35.50 -19.48
N VAL A 17 -22.62 36.09 -20.14
CA VAL A 17 -23.88 35.41 -20.51
C VAL A 17 -23.59 34.27 -21.46
N ARG A 18 -22.82 34.52 -22.56
CA ARG A 18 -22.45 33.49 -23.53
C ARG A 18 -21.78 32.28 -22.85
N GLY A 19 -20.76 32.53 -22.02
CA GLY A 19 -20.02 31.47 -21.33
C GLY A 19 -20.86 30.68 -20.33
N LEU A 20 -21.74 31.35 -19.57
CA LEU A 20 -22.66 30.71 -18.63
C LEU A 20 -23.73 29.89 -19.34
N ALA A 21 -24.31 30.42 -20.43
CA ALA A 21 -25.30 29.73 -21.25
C ALA A 21 -24.69 28.43 -21.82
N LEU A 22 -23.52 28.52 -22.42
CA LEU A 22 -22.80 27.36 -22.95
C LEU A 22 -22.49 26.33 -21.87
N ARG A 23 -21.98 26.79 -20.72
CA ARG A 23 -21.71 25.90 -19.57
C ARG A 23 -22.95 25.20 -19.07
N SER A 24 -24.08 25.90 -19.00
CA SER A 24 -25.37 25.33 -18.60
C SER A 24 -25.87 24.31 -19.61
N LEU A 25 -25.76 24.63 -20.91
CA LEU A 25 -26.19 23.78 -22.01
C LEU A 25 -25.37 22.47 -22.05
N THR A 26 -24.04 22.57 -21.90
CA THR A 26 -23.12 21.39 -21.88
C THR A 26 -23.19 20.58 -20.58
N ASN A 27 -23.80 21.09 -19.50
CA ASN A 27 -24.05 20.34 -18.26
C ASN A 27 -25.35 19.51 -18.31
N LEU A 28 -26.14 19.63 -19.35
CA LEU A 28 -27.30 18.77 -19.53
C LEU A 28 -26.83 17.41 -20.04
N HIS A 29 -26.85 16.41 -19.15
CA HIS A 29 -26.37 15.05 -19.44
C HIS A 29 -27.43 14.23 -20.22
N LEU A 30 -27.97 14.79 -21.31
CA LEU A 30 -28.97 14.15 -22.15
C LEU A 30 -28.44 14.01 -23.57
N PRO A 31 -28.31 12.78 -24.12
CA PRO A 31 -27.82 12.56 -25.49
C PRO A 31 -28.62 13.33 -26.54
N SER A 32 -29.93 13.48 -26.34
CA SER A 32 -30.82 14.23 -27.26
C SER A 32 -30.53 15.73 -27.34
N VAL A 33 -29.75 16.29 -26.45
CA VAL A 33 -29.38 17.71 -26.41
C VAL A 33 -28.14 18.00 -27.26
N ILE A 34 -27.36 16.99 -27.58
CA ILE A 34 -26.08 17.13 -28.29
C ILE A 34 -26.20 17.87 -29.62
N GLU A 35 -27.20 17.53 -30.42
CA GLU A 35 -27.45 18.21 -31.71
C GLU A 35 -27.64 19.73 -31.56
N TYR A 36 -28.25 20.17 -30.45
CA TYR A 36 -28.48 21.59 -30.16
C TYR A 36 -27.26 22.30 -29.61
N VAL A 37 -26.25 21.55 -29.08
CA VAL A 37 -25.03 22.07 -28.48
C VAL A 37 -23.93 22.30 -29.50
N MET A 38 -23.90 21.51 -30.58
CA MET A 38 -22.81 21.47 -31.56
C MET A 38 -22.52 22.82 -32.22
N ASP A 39 -23.54 23.48 -32.77
CA ASP A 39 -23.36 24.76 -33.45
C ASP A 39 -22.90 25.89 -32.50
N PRO A 40 -23.55 26.08 -31.32
CA PRO A 40 -23.07 27.05 -30.33
C PRO A 40 -21.67 26.76 -29.84
N LEU A 41 -21.30 25.48 -29.67
CA LEU A 41 -19.98 25.06 -29.22
C LEU A 41 -18.89 25.46 -30.21
N ALA A 42 -19.13 25.19 -31.53
CA ALA A 42 -18.20 25.55 -32.60
C ALA A 42 -17.97 27.08 -32.64
N LEU A 43 -19.04 27.89 -32.56
CA LEU A 43 -18.94 29.35 -32.51
C LEU A 43 -18.19 29.85 -31.28
N CYS A 44 -18.42 29.25 -30.09
CA CYS A 44 -17.79 29.66 -28.86
C CYS A 44 -16.31 29.24 -28.76
N LEU A 45 -15.85 28.25 -29.52
CA LEU A 45 -14.43 27.90 -29.61
C LEU A 45 -13.62 29.01 -30.29
N GLU A 46 -14.23 29.79 -31.19
CA GLU A 46 -13.60 30.90 -31.90
C GLU A 46 -13.96 32.28 -31.33
N ASP A 47 -14.60 32.34 -30.14
CA ASP A 47 -15.04 33.58 -29.52
C ASP A 47 -13.86 34.50 -29.18
N GLN A 48 -14.10 35.83 -29.25
CA GLN A 48 -13.09 36.82 -28.89
C GLN A 48 -12.68 36.76 -27.40
N SER A 49 -13.62 36.40 -26.51
CA SER A 49 -13.40 36.31 -25.07
C SER A 49 -12.75 34.98 -24.69
N ALA A 50 -11.62 35.05 -23.99
CA ALA A 50 -10.96 33.87 -23.42
C ALA A 50 -11.85 33.08 -22.45
N TYR A 51 -12.74 33.78 -21.71
CA TYR A 51 -13.69 33.12 -20.81
C TYR A 51 -14.64 32.17 -21.53
N VAL A 52 -15.17 32.61 -22.68
CA VAL A 52 -16.07 31.79 -23.51
C VAL A 52 -15.30 30.63 -24.13
N ARG A 53 -14.08 30.88 -24.67
CA ARG A 53 -13.25 29.80 -25.23
C ARG A 53 -12.90 28.74 -24.19
N ARG A 54 -12.57 29.13 -22.93
CA ARG A 54 -12.34 28.17 -21.81
C ARG A 54 -13.55 27.27 -21.56
N ALA A 55 -14.75 27.88 -21.53
CA ALA A 55 -15.99 27.15 -21.33
C ALA A 55 -16.27 26.20 -22.51
N ALA A 56 -15.97 26.65 -23.75
CA ALA A 56 -16.17 25.85 -24.96
C ALA A 56 -15.24 24.62 -25.00
N VAL A 57 -13.97 24.77 -24.67
CA VAL A 57 -13.03 23.63 -24.61
C VAL A 57 -13.49 22.56 -23.62
N LEU A 58 -13.91 22.94 -22.41
CA LEU A 58 -14.46 22.00 -21.43
C LEU A 58 -15.81 21.42 -21.88
N GLY A 59 -16.60 22.22 -22.62
CA GLY A 59 -17.84 21.78 -23.23
C GLY A 59 -17.61 20.68 -24.27
N THR A 60 -16.56 20.81 -25.09
CA THR A 60 -16.19 19.78 -26.08
C THR A 60 -15.88 18.45 -25.41
N LEU A 61 -15.12 18.47 -24.31
CA LEU A 61 -14.82 17.25 -23.55
C LEU A 61 -16.09 16.58 -22.97
N LYS A 62 -17.04 17.38 -22.46
CA LYS A 62 -18.30 16.85 -21.92
C LYS A 62 -19.16 16.22 -23.00
N VAL A 63 -19.26 16.87 -24.15
CA VAL A 63 -20.01 16.35 -25.32
C VAL A 63 -19.37 15.04 -25.81
N TYR A 64 -18.04 14.98 -25.88
CA TYR A 64 -17.31 13.76 -26.24
C TYR A 64 -17.67 12.58 -25.33
N ARG A 65 -17.69 12.80 -24.00
CA ARG A 65 -18.06 11.76 -23.02
C ARG A 65 -19.52 11.31 -23.12
N LEU A 66 -20.43 12.18 -23.58
CA LEU A 66 -21.85 11.87 -23.73
C LEU A 66 -22.17 11.06 -25.00
N GLN A 67 -21.31 11.08 -26.00
CA GLN A 67 -21.49 10.38 -27.29
C GLN A 67 -20.77 9.02 -27.38
N ASP A 68 -20.45 8.40 -26.27
CA ASP A 68 -19.75 7.09 -26.22
C ASP A 68 -18.54 7.02 -27.17
N ASN A 69 -17.71 8.07 -27.17
CA ASN A 69 -16.48 8.17 -27.96
C ASN A 69 -16.67 8.13 -29.51
N THR A 70 -17.89 8.29 -30.03
CA THR A 70 -18.16 8.24 -31.48
C THR A 70 -18.26 9.62 -32.17
N PHE A 71 -17.98 10.68 -31.40
CA PHE A 71 -18.03 12.05 -31.90
C PHE A 71 -17.06 12.25 -33.06
N GLY A 72 -17.54 12.87 -34.14
CA GLY A 72 -16.78 13.19 -35.37
C GLY A 72 -15.40 13.77 -35.07
N THR A 73 -14.51 12.91 -34.72
CA THR A 73 -13.27 13.12 -33.96
C THR A 73 -12.28 14.02 -34.71
N GLY A 74 -12.30 14.04 -36.02
CA GLY A 74 -11.29 14.75 -36.79
C GLY A 74 -11.34 16.28 -36.67
N ASN A 75 -12.50 16.91 -36.74
CA ASN A 75 -12.57 18.38 -36.77
C ASN A 75 -12.40 18.99 -35.39
N SER A 76 -13.04 18.44 -34.35
CA SER A 76 -12.98 18.98 -33.00
C SER A 76 -11.58 18.81 -32.38
N VAL A 77 -10.95 17.66 -32.62
CA VAL A 77 -9.57 17.38 -32.16
C VAL A 77 -8.59 18.35 -32.84
N ASN A 78 -8.68 18.55 -34.15
CA ASN A 78 -7.84 19.49 -34.89
C ASN A 78 -8.02 20.94 -34.40
N THR A 79 -9.26 21.35 -34.09
CA THR A 79 -9.52 22.66 -33.51
C THR A 79 -8.86 22.81 -32.14
N LEU A 80 -8.96 21.81 -31.26
CA LEU A 80 -8.29 21.84 -29.97
C LEU A 80 -6.76 21.87 -30.10
N TYR A 81 -6.16 21.15 -31.06
CA TYR A 81 -4.73 21.24 -31.35
C TYR A 81 -4.31 22.65 -31.80
N ASN A 82 -5.12 23.31 -32.63
CA ASN A 82 -4.86 24.69 -33.05
C ASN A 82 -4.96 25.67 -31.88
N MET A 83 -5.88 25.43 -30.93
CA MET A 83 -6.06 26.25 -29.73
C MET A 83 -4.95 26.08 -28.68
N ILE A 84 -4.04 25.13 -28.83
CA ILE A 84 -2.80 25.07 -28.01
C ILE A 84 -1.95 26.36 -28.21
N ARG A 85 -2.14 27.08 -29.33
CA ARG A 85 -1.46 28.34 -29.60
C ARG A 85 -2.24 29.58 -29.15
N ASP A 86 -3.29 29.40 -28.36
CA ASP A 86 -4.10 30.51 -27.85
C ASP A 86 -3.25 31.48 -27.00
N PRO A 87 -3.51 32.80 -27.08
CA PRO A 87 -2.83 33.76 -26.24
C PRO A 87 -3.13 33.60 -24.74
N ASP A 88 -4.30 33.06 -24.38
CA ASP A 88 -4.67 32.83 -22.97
C ASP A 88 -4.15 31.48 -22.46
N CYS A 89 -3.35 31.53 -21.39
CA CYS A 89 -2.73 30.36 -20.80
C CYS A 89 -3.71 29.31 -20.25
N HIS A 90 -4.86 29.74 -19.74
CA HIS A 90 -5.86 28.80 -19.22
C HIS A 90 -6.63 28.09 -20.33
N VAL A 91 -6.83 28.74 -21.51
CA VAL A 91 -7.37 28.06 -22.68
C VAL A 91 -6.42 26.95 -23.11
N VAL A 92 -5.13 27.24 -23.19
CA VAL A 92 -4.09 26.26 -23.57
C VAL A 92 -4.10 25.04 -22.63
N ILE A 93 -4.14 25.28 -21.31
CA ILE A 93 -4.18 24.18 -20.34
C ILE A 93 -5.43 23.33 -20.47
N ASN A 94 -6.59 23.97 -20.62
CA ASN A 94 -7.85 23.24 -20.81
C ASN A 94 -7.83 22.40 -22.11
N CYS A 95 -7.20 22.93 -23.18
CA CYS A 95 -7.04 22.18 -24.44
C CYS A 95 -6.13 20.95 -24.24
N ILE A 96 -5.01 21.09 -23.53
CA ILE A 96 -4.09 19.98 -23.24
C ILE A 96 -4.81 18.90 -22.41
N VAL A 97 -5.54 19.30 -21.37
CA VAL A 97 -6.30 18.36 -20.52
C VAL A 97 -7.40 17.67 -21.32
N ALA A 98 -8.16 18.43 -22.12
CA ALA A 98 -9.23 17.87 -22.94
C ALA A 98 -8.70 16.89 -23.99
N LEU A 99 -7.62 17.24 -24.68
CA LEU A 99 -6.98 16.36 -25.67
C LEU A 99 -6.42 15.09 -25.00
N ASN A 100 -5.79 15.21 -23.85
CA ASN A 100 -5.25 14.05 -23.14
C ASN A 100 -6.36 13.07 -22.72
N GLU A 101 -7.54 13.57 -22.31
CA GLU A 101 -8.67 12.72 -21.98
C GLU A 101 -9.38 12.13 -23.22
N ILE A 102 -9.49 12.89 -24.31
CA ILE A 102 -10.11 12.41 -25.56
C ILE A 102 -9.27 11.33 -26.20
N MET A 103 -7.93 11.46 -26.14
CA MET A 103 -6.99 10.54 -26.80
C MET A 103 -6.42 9.47 -25.87
N VAL A 104 -7.00 9.25 -24.68
CA VAL A 104 -6.53 8.22 -23.74
C VAL A 104 -6.47 6.84 -24.40
N ASP A 105 -7.50 6.48 -25.17
CA ASP A 105 -7.62 5.18 -25.85
C ASP A 105 -6.62 5.03 -27.01
N GLU A 106 -6.12 6.13 -27.55
CA GLU A 106 -5.11 6.18 -28.62
C GLU A 106 -3.67 6.31 -28.10
N GLY A 107 -3.48 6.24 -26.78
CA GLY A 107 -2.17 6.36 -26.14
C GLY A 107 -1.78 7.77 -25.68
N GLY A 108 -2.73 8.70 -25.69
CA GLY A 108 -2.56 10.08 -25.24
C GLY A 108 -2.27 11.08 -26.36
N ILE A 109 -2.04 12.33 -25.96
CA ILE A 109 -1.80 13.43 -26.89
C ILE A 109 -0.51 13.24 -27.70
N VAL A 110 -0.58 13.37 -29.03
CA VAL A 110 0.61 13.34 -29.89
C VAL A 110 1.33 14.68 -29.86
N ILE A 111 2.60 14.66 -29.43
CA ILE A 111 3.37 15.86 -29.16
C ILE A 111 4.54 15.94 -30.12
N ASN A 112 4.63 17.07 -30.83
CA ASN A 112 5.75 17.42 -31.69
C ASN A 112 6.70 18.37 -30.98
N ASN A 113 8.00 18.35 -31.36
CA ASN A 113 9.00 19.27 -30.85
C ASN A 113 8.55 20.74 -30.92
N GLN A 114 7.89 21.15 -32.00
CA GLN A 114 7.40 22.54 -32.15
C GLN A 114 6.41 22.97 -31.06
N ILE A 115 5.50 22.06 -30.68
CA ILE A 115 4.51 22.32 -29.61
C ILE A 115 5.23 22.45 -28.27
N ILE A 116 6.17 21.54 -27.98
CA ILE A 116 6.93 21.56 -26.71
C ILE A 116 7.76 22.83 -26.59
N VAL A 117 8.53 23.17 -27.61
CA VAL A 117 9.35 24.38 -27.59
C VAL A 117 8.47 25.62 -27.39
N TYR A 118 7.33 25.71 -28.05
CA TYR A 118 6.37 26.79 -27.88
C TYR A 118 5.83 26.88 -26.44
N LEU A 119 5.41 25.75 -25.84
CA LEU A 119 4.90 25.72 -24.48
C LEU A 119 5.98 26.06 -23.46
N LEU A 120 7.22 25.59 -23.65
CA LEU A 120 8.34 25.86 -22.77
C LEU A 120 8.82 27.31 -22.84
N GLN A 121 8.76 27.94 -23.99
CA GLN A 121 9.08 29.38 -24.11
C GLN A 121 8.13 30.25 -23.28
N ARG A 122 6.88 29.84 -23.17
CA ARG A 122 5.83 30.53 -22.40
C ARG A 122 5.66 29.99 -20.99
N ILE A 123 6.49 29.04 -20.52
CA ILE A 123 6.26 28.33 -19.25
C ILE A 123 6.13 29.27 -18.04
N GLN A 124 6.72 30.45 -18.08
CA GLN A 124 6.64 31.43 -16.99
C GLN A 124 5.28 32.13 -16.91
N GLU A 125 4.52 32.16 -17.98
CA GLU A 125 3.21 32.80 -18.04
C GLU A 125 2.13 31.96 -17.35
N PHE A 126 2.37 30.64 -17.22
CA PHE A 126 1.44 29.71 -16.60
C PHE A 126 1.50 29.75 -15.07
N ASP A 127 0.37 29.47 -14.45
CA ASP A 127 0.27 29.26 -13.01
C ASP A 127 0.93 27.92 -12.57
N GLY A 128 0.95 27.64 -11.28
CA GLY A 128 1.56 26.41 -10.74
C GLY A 128 0.96 25.13 -11.31
N TRP A 129 -0.37 25.07 -11.48
CA TRP A 129 -1.06 23.92 -12.06
C TRP A 129 -0.75 23.75 -13.54
N GLY A 130 -0.77 24.85 -14.28
CA GLY A 130 -0.42 24.86 -15.69
C GLY A 130 1.00 24.39 -15.95
N LYS A 131 1.95 24.82 -15.13
CA LYS A 131 3.33 24.34 -15.19
C LYS A 131 3.39 22.84 -14.96
N CYS A 132 2.68 22.31 -13.95
CA CYS A 132 2.64 20.86 -13.67
C CYS A 132 2.04 20.07 -14.84
N THR A 133 0.98 20.57 -15.49
CA THR A 133 0.37 19.93 -16.66
C THR A 133 1.34 19.88 -17.84
N ILE A 134 2.04 20.97 -18.15
CA ILE A 134 3.04 21.02 -19.21
C ILE A 134 4.22 20.10 -18.91
N LEU A 135 4.71 20.07 -17.67
CA LEU A 135 5.80 19.18 -17.25
C LEU A 135 5.39 17.72 -17.31
N SER A 136 4.15 17.39 -16.93
CA SER A 136 3.62 16.03 -17.09
C SER A 136 3.59 15.59 -18.55
N LEU A 137 3.17 16.49 -19.43
CA LEU A 137 3.17 16.25 -20.87
C LEU A 137 4.60 16.02 -21.41
N LEU A 138 5.55 16.87 -21.01
CA LEU A 138 6.95 16.77 -21.41
C LEU A 138 7.62 15.46 -20.92
N ALA A 139 7.23 14.96 -19.76
CA ALA A 139 7.77 13.71 -19.22
C ALA A 139 7.46 12.49 -20.08
N HIS A 140 6.44 12.54 -20.96
CA HIS A 140 6.10 11.49 -21.92
C HIS A 140 6.74 11.70 -23.30
N TYR A 141 7.41 12.83 -23.49
CA TYR A 141 8.06 13.14 -24.76
C TYR A 141 9.43 12.44 -24.90
N ALA A 142 9.64 11.75 -26.00
CA ALA A 142 10.92 11.15 -26.34
C ALA A 142 11.68 12.05 -27.35
N PRO A 143 12.79 12.69 -26.95
CA PRO A 143 13.57 13.56 -27.84
C PRO A 143 14.28 12.74 -28.92
N GLY A 144 14.34 13.29 -30.14
CA GLY A 144 15.01 12.64 -31.27
C GLY A 144 16.54 12.69 -31.23
N SER A 145 17.12 13.61 -30.41
CA SER A 145 18.57 13.76 -30.31
C SER A 145 19.02 14.24 -28.92
N GLN A 146 20.26 13.91 -28.54
CA GLN A 146 20.83 14.38 -27.27
C GLN A 146 20.92 15.93 -27.20
N LYS A 147 21.20 16.59 -28.35
CA LYS A 147 21.24 18.05 -28.41
C LYS A 147 19.87 18.68 -28.06
N GLU A 148 18.80 18.07 -28.52
CA GLU A 148 17.45 18.49 -28.19
C GLU A 148 17.19 18.29 -26.69
N SER A 149 17.54 17.15 -26.10
CA SER A 149 17.42 16.90 -24.67
C SER A 149 18.11 17.97 -23.83
N PHE A 150 19.33 18.36 -24.19
CA PHE A 150 20.05 19.42 -23.48
C PHE A 150 19.41 20.81 -23.64
N SER A 151 18.90 21.13 -24.84
CA SER A 151 18.20 22.40 -25.03
C SER A 151 16.95 22.52 -24.19
N LEU A 152 16.18 21.42 -24.09
CA LEU A 152 14.98 21.34 -23.25
C LEU A 152 15.35 21.45 -21.75
N MET A 153 16.39 20.74 -21.30
CA MET A 153 16.87 20.81 -19.91
C MET A 153 17.31 22.23 -19.52
N ASN A 154 17.99 22.96 -20.40
CA ASN A 154 18.43 24.34 -20.14
C ASN A 154 17.23 25.31 -19.96
N VAL A 155 16.15 25.11 -20.71
CA VAL A 155 14.94 25.93 -20.55
C VAL A 155 14.23 25.57 -19.22
N LEU A 156 14.23 24.29 -18.86
CA LEU A 156 13.62 23.80 -17.61
C LEU A 156 14.38 24.22 -16.35
N GLU A 157 15.66 24.59 -16.43
CA GLU A 157 16.46 24.95 -15.25
C GLU A 157 15.83 26.07 -14.42
N ARG A 158 15.17 27.03 -15.07
CA ARG A 158 14.44 28.11 -14.39
C ARG A 158 13.26 27.61 -13.54
N THR A 159 12.67 26.47 -13.87
CA THR A 159 11.55 25.90 -13.11
C THR A 159 12.00 25.24 -11.81
N LEU A 160 13.27 24.83 -11.71
CA LEU A 160 13.85 24.26 -10.49
C LEU A 160 14.00 25.27 -9.35
N SER A 161 14.04 26.57 -9.64
CA SER A 161 14.19 27.64 -8.64
C SER A 161 12.84 28.16 -8.10
N THR A 162 11.72 27.53 -8.47
CA THR A 162 10.39 27.95 -8.00
C THR A 162 10.10 27.45 -6.58
N SER A 163 9.23 28.17 -5.86
CA SER A 163 8.81 27.79 -4.50
C SER A 163 7.78 26.66 -4.45
N HIS A 164 7.20 26.29 -5.60
CA HIS A 164 6.16 25.25 -5.68
C HIS A 164 6.78 23.86 -5.77
N SER A 165 6.64 23.06 -4.72
CA SER A 165 7.17 21.67 -4.64
C SER A 165 6.72 20.78 -5.80
N ALA A 166 5.46 20.87 -6.23
CA ALA A 166 4.93 20.08 -7.33
C ALA A 166 5.59 20.43 -8.68
N VAL A 167 5.90 21.73 -8.92
CA VAL A 167 6.59 22.16 -10.13
C VAL A 167 8.03 21.67 -10.14
N VAL A 168 8.72 21.75 -9.00
CA VAL A 168 10.10 21.26 -8.86
C VAL A 168 10.16 19.74 -9.07
N LEU A 169 9.26 18.98 -8.44
CA LEU A 169 9.19 17.51 -8.63
C LEU A 169 8.84 17.14 -10.08
N GLY A 170 7.91 17.88 -10.71
CA GLY A 170 7.59 17.69 -12.13
C GLY A 170 8.78 17.96 -13.04
N ALA A 171 9.53 19.04 -12.77
CA ALA A 171 10.77 19.33 -13.49
C ALA A 171 11.83 18.24 -13.29
N CYS A 172 12.01 17.75 -12.05
CA CYS A 172 12.92 16.62 -11.77
C CYS A 172 12.52 15.39 -12.58
N LYS A 173 11.22 15.06 -12.66
CA LYS A 173 10.72 13.95 -13.50
C LYS A 173 11.11 14.14 -14.96
N CYS A 174 10.95 15.35 -15.50
CA CYS A 174 11.36 15.66 -16.87
C CYS A 174 12.87 15.49 -17.08
N PHE A 175 13.71 15.96 -16.13
CA PHE A 175 15.16 15.76 -16.20
C PHE A 175 15.52 14.28 -16.19
N LEU A 176 14.88 13.46 -15.36
CA LEU A 176 15.10 12.02 -15.31
C LEU A 176 14.64 11.34 -16.60
N ALA A 177 13.46 11.68 -17.13
CA ALA A 177 12.95 11.14 -18.39
C ALA A 177 13.86 11.48 -19.58
N LEU A 178 14.29 12.75 -19.69
CA LEU A 178 15.19 13.21 -20.75
C LEU A 178 16.61 12.63 -20.63
N SER A 179 17.01 12.13 -19.46
CA SER A 179 18.34 11.55 -19.19
C SER A 179 18.44 10.05 -19.46
N THR A 180 17.37 9.36 -19.82
CA THR A 180 17.37 7.90 -20.01
C THR A 180 18.41 7.43 -21.02
N ASN A 181 18.54 8.15 -22.13
CA ASN A 181 19.43 7.84 -23.26
C ASN A 181 20.77 8.60 -23.23
N VAL A 182 21.18 9.10 -22.05
CA VAL A 182 22.39 9.93 -21.92
C VAL A 182 23.49 9.16 -21.18
N ASP A 183 24.75 9.47 -21.46
CA ASP A 183 25.93 8.83 -20.84
C ASP A 183 25.97 9.00 -19.32
N SER A 184 26.55 8.00 -18.62
CA SER A 184 26.63 7.95 -17.15
C SER A 184 27.31 9.17 -16.52
N GLY A 185 28.31 9.75 -17.16
CA GLY A 185 28.99 10.95 -16.67
C GLY A 185 28.11 12.19 -16.65
N ILE A 186 27.25 12.32 -17.66
CA ILE A 186 26.31 13.44 -17.76
C ILE A 186 25.13 13.23 -16.80
N LYS A 187 24.69 11.97 -16.60
CA LYS A 187 23.67 11.66 -15.57
C LYS A 187 24.11 12.11 -14.18
N LYS A 188 25.36 11.91 -13.79
CA LYS A 188 25.90 12.44 -12.52
C LYS A 188 25.79 13.96 -12.41
N GLN A 189 26.08 14.69 -13.48
CA GLN A 189 25.93 16.15 -13.50
C GLN A 189 24.47 16.59 -13.36
N ILE A 190 23.54 15.85 -13.96
CA ILE A 190 22.10 16.12 -13.80
C ILE A 190 21.68 15.93 -12.34
N TYR A 191 22.07 14.84 -11.69
CA TYR A 191 21.78 14.62 -10.28
C TYR A 191 22.35 15.72 -9.37
N LEU A 192 23.55 16.21 -9.65
CA LEU A 192 24.14 17.34 -8.92
C LEU A 192 23.33 18.64 -9.10
N ARG A 193 22.75 18.90 -10.27
CA ARG A 193 21.86 20.04 -10.51
C ARG A 193 20.55 19.91 -9.76
N LEU A 194 19.98 18.70 -9.66
CA LEU A 194 18.73 18.42 -8.96
C LEU A 194 18.88 18.44 -7.43
N LYS A 195 20.09 18.25 -6.89
CA LYS A 195 20.40 18.17 -5.46
C LYS A 195 19.89 19.38 -4.71
N ASN A 196 20.37 20.59 -5.06
CA ASN A 196 20.07 21.80 -4.30
C ASN A 196 18.58 22.16 -4.28
N PRO A 197 17.85 22.17 -5.41
CA PRO A 197 16.40 22.40 -5.42
C PRO A 197 15.64 21.44 -4.50
N LEU A 198 15.97 20.14 -4.53
CA LEU A 198 15.29 19.15 -3.70
C LEU A 198 15.63 19.30 -2.21
N LEU A 199 16.88 19.59 -1.88
CA LEU A 199 17.30 19.82 -0.49
C LEU A 199 16.68 21.10 0.10
N THR A 200 16.49 22.14 -0.70
CA THR A 200 15.79 23.37 -0.24
C THR A 200 14.33 23.11 0.11
N LEU A 201 13.66 22.21 -0.62
CA LEU A 201 12.29 21.83 -0.32
C LEU A 201 12.15 21.06 1.02
N ILE A 202 13.18 20.32 1.43
CA ILE A 202 13.18 19.62 2.72
C ILE A 202 13.55 20.57 3.86
N SER A 203 14.48 21.48 3.62
CA SER A 203 15.02 22.39 4.64
C SER A 203 14.09 23.57 4.94
N GLY A 204 13.22 23.93 4.00
CA GLY A 204 12.28 25.05 4.13
C GLY A 204 11.16 24.76 5.14
N TYR A 205 10.38 25.81 5.46
CA TYR A 205 9.13 25.71 6.23
C TYR A 205 7.99 25.09 5.39
N SER A 206 8.31 24.06 4.57
CA SER A 206 7.29 23.33 3.83
C SER A 206 6.41 22.51 4.79
N ARG A 207 5.17 22.28 4.40
CA ARG A 207 4.28 21.43 5.18
C ARG A 207 4.90 20.03 5.33
N GLU A 208 4.64 19.39 6.44
CA GLU A 208 5.18 18.07 6.80
C GLU A 208 4.93 17.00 5.72
N GLU A 209 3.74 17.04 5.10
CA GLU A 209 3.36 16.13 4.02
C GLU A 209 4.20 16.35 2.76
N THR A 210 4.52 17.61 2.44
CA THR A 210 5.37 17.92 1.28
C THR A 210 6.80 17.45 1.50
N SER A 211 7.32 17.63 2.72
CA SER A 211 8.65 17.12 3.10
C SER A 211 8.72 15.60 2.99
N PHE A 212 7.68 14.89 3.46
CA PHE A 212 7.57 13.45 3.31
C PHE A 212 7.57 13.00 1.84
N ALA A 213 6.73 13.64 1.01
CA ALA A 213 6.66 13.32 -0.41
C ALA A 213 8.00 13.56 -1.11
N VAL A 214 8.66 14.70 -0.85
CA VAL A 214 9.97 15.02 -1.43
C VAL A 214 11.04 14.02 -0.99
N LEU A 215 11.07 13.63 0.29
CA LEU A 215 12.01 12.64 0.81
C LEU A 215 11.81 11.27 0.17
N LYS A 216 10.58 10.83 -0.07
CA LYS A 216 10.29 9.59 -0.82
C LYS A 216 10.86 9.62 -2.24
N HIS A 217 10.70 10.75 -2.92
CA HIS A 217 11.26 10.94 -4.26
C HIS A 217 12.80 11.00 -4.25
N LEU A 218 13.37 11.68 -3.24
CA LEU A 218 14.81 11.73 -3.04
C LEU A 218 15.43 10.37 -2.78
N LEU A 219 14.77 9.51 -2.00
CA LEU A 219 15.24 8.15 -1.74
C LEU A 219 15.48 7.39 -3.06
N VAL A 220 14.59 7.51 -4.05
CA VAL A 220 14.77 6.89 -5.37
C VAL A 220 15.99 7.43 -6.11
N ILE A 221 16.22 8.74 -6.05
CA ILE A 221 17.38 9.37 -6.70
C ILE A 221 18.68 8.95 -5.99
N ILE A 222 18.69 8.94 -4.66
CA ILE A 222 19.85 8.57 -3.85
C ILE A 222 20.24 7.11 -4.05
N GLN A 223 19.28 6.20 -4.17
CA GLN A 223 19.56 4.79 -4.49
C GLN A 223 20.30 4.62 -5.81
N GLN A 224 20.09 5.50 -6.78
CA GLN A 224 20.74 5.44 -8.08
C GLN A 224 22.05 6.22 -8.15
N ALA A 225 22.18 7.29 -7.40
CA ALA A 225 23.34 8.17 -7.39
C ALA A 225 23.69 8.65 -5.96
N PRO A 226 24.13 7.75 -5.06
CA PRO A 226 24.46 8.11 -3.69
C PRO A 226 25.58 9.14 -3.61
N ASP A 227 26.59 9.03 -4.48
CA ASP A 227 27.77 9.92 -4.52
C ASP A 227 27.42 11.40 -4.57
N ALA A 228 26.31 11.75 -5.24
CA ALA A 228 25.90 13.15 -5.38
C ALA A 228 25.49 13.80 -4.06
N PHE A 229 25.02 13.01 -3.09
CA PHE A 229 24.43 13.51 -1.86
C PHE A 229 25.29 13.25 -0.61
N THR A 230 26.38 12.51 -0.72
CA THR A 230 27.26 12.12 0.42
C THR A 230 27.77 13.32 1.23
N GLU A 231 28.08 14.45 0.61
CA GLU A 231 28.52 15.66 1.33
C GLU A 231 27.41 16.33 2.15
N SER A 232 26.15 16.05 1.82
CA SER A 232 24.99 16.70 2.42
C SER A 232 24.25 15.83 3.42
N PHE A 233 24.87 14.74 3.91
CA PHE A 233 24.26 13.75 4.80
C PHE A 233 23.65 14.37 6.07
N LYS A 234 24.25 15.42 6.65
CA LYS A 234 23.74 16.11 7.85
C LYS A 234 22.34 16.72 7.67
N GLN A 235 21.90 16.99 6.43
CA GLN A 235 20.56 17.51 6.17
C GLN A 235 19.47 16.44 6.35
N PHE A 236 19.86 15.17 6.37
CA PHE A 236 18.96 14.03 6.58
C PHE A 236 18.88 13.59 8.05
N TYR A 237 19.58 14.26 8.96
CA TYR A 237 19.41 14.04 10.39
C TYR A 237 18.00 14.41 10.84
N CYS A 238 17.47 13.65 11.83
CA CYS A 238 16.15 13.92 12.35
C CYS A 238 16.16 15.18 13.21
N ARG A 239 15.22 16.08 12.93
CA ARG A 239 14.99 17.25 13.77
C ARG A 239 13.98 16.89 14.85
N PHE A 240 14.05 17.58 15.99
CA PHE A 240 13.11 17.35 17.09
C PHE A 240 11.64 17.50 16.64
N ASN A 241 11.34 18.48 15.83
CA ASN A 241 9.98 18.77 15.33
C ASN A 241 9.54 17.92 14.13
N ASP A 242 10.39 17.02 13.62
CA ASP A 242 10.01 16.17 12.51
C ASP A 242 8.97 15.14 12.97
N PRO A 243 7.85 14.95 12.26
CA PRO A 243 6.90 13.89 12.57
C PRO A 243 7.49 12.50 12.31
N SER A 244 6.98 11.47 12.99
CA SER A 244 7.51 10.10 12.94
C SER A 244 7.65 9.56 11.51
N HIS A 245 6.67 9.81 10.63
CA HIS A 245 6.72 9.33 9.25
C HIS A 245 7.86 9.96 8.43
N VAL A 246 8.23 11.22 8.69
CA VAL A 246 9.39 11.90 8.08
C VAL A 246 10.69 11.31 8.63
N LYS A 247 10.78 11.12 9.95
CA LYS A 247 11.94 10.49 10.61
C LYS A 247 12.20 9.09 10.03
N HIS A 248 11.15 8.29 9.84
CA HIS A 248 11.27 6.92 9.26
C HIS A 248 11.87 6.93 7.85
N VAL A 249 11.52 7.90 7.00
CA VAL A 249 12.12 7.99 5.66
C VAL A 249 13.58 8.44 5.74
N LYS A 250 13.90 9.39 6.61
CA LYS A 250 15.28 9.84 6.83
C LYS A 250 16.19 8.69 7.28
N MET A 251 15.70 7.80 8.17
CA MET A 251 16.43 6.60 8.60
C MET A 251 16.76 5.66 7.43
N ARG A 252 15.85 5.53 6.47
CA ARG A 252 16.08 4.71 5.27
C ARG A 252 17.05 5.35 4.28
N VAL A 253 17.19 6.67 4.29
CA VAL A 253 18.11 7.41 3.40
C VAL A 253 19.55 7.34 3.88
N LEU A 254 19.79 7.47 5.18
CA LEU A 254 21.13 7.58 5.78
C LEU A 254 22.10 6.46 5.39
N PRO A 255 21.72 5.17 5.36
CA PRO A 255 22.62 4.10 4.98
C PRO A 255 23.19 4.25 3.56
N PHE A 256 22.41 4.78 2.61
CA PHE A 256 22.89 4.97 1.24
C PHE A 256 23.95 6.07 1.10
N LEU A 257 24.03 6.98 2.07
CA LEU A 257 24.94 8.13 2.05
C LEU A 257 26.27 7.87 2.79
N VAL A 258 26.44 6.67 3.34
CA VAL A 258 27.62 6.34 4.13
C VAL A 258 28.84 6.17 3.25
N THR A 259 29.97 6.72 3.71
CA THR A 259 31.32 6.58 3.13
C THR A 259 32.30 6.32 4.25
N ASN A 260 33.50 5.87 3.95
CA ASN A 260 34.54 5.64 4.95
C ASN A 260 34.86 6.87 5.82
N ASN A 261 34.63 8.09 5.29
CA ASN A 261 34.97 9.33 5.99
C ASN A 261 33.86 9.83 6.92
N ASN A 262 32.59 9.55 6.62
CA ASN A 262 31.44 10.05 7.39
C ASN A 262 30.75 8.96 8.23
N SER A 263 31.26 7.71 8.15
CA SER A 263 30.63 6.56 8.84
C SER A 263 30.50 6.78 10.34
N ASN A 264 31.54 7.27 11.01
CA ASN A 264 31.52 7.48 12.45
C ASN A 264 30.49 8.54 12.88
N ASP A 265 30.35 9.65 12.13
CA ASP A 265 29.38 10.70 12.43
C ASP A 265 27.96 10.15 12.33
N ILE A 266 27.68 9.36 11.26
CA ILE A 266 26.35 8.78 11.04
C ILE A 266 26.04 7.68 12.07
N ILE A 267 27.00 6.84 12.43
CA ILE A 267 26.85 5.79 13.44
C ILE A 267 26.51 6.41 14.80
N THR A 268 27.23 7.46 15.20
CA THR A 268 26.97 8.17 16.47
C THR A 268 25.55 8.73 16.50
N GLU A 269 25.13 9.38 15.45
CA GLU A 269 23.78 9.95 15.32
C GLU A 269 22.69 8.86 15.36
N LEU A 270 22.87 7.75 14.62
CA LEU A 270 21.93 6.64 14.64
C LEU A 270 21.82 5.97 16.01
N SER A 271 22.94 5.89 16.75
CA SER A 271 22.97 5.34 18.10
C SER A 271 22.10 6.14 19.08
N GLU A 272 22.02 7.46 18.91
CA GLU A 272 21.12 8.31 19.70
C GLU A 272 19.65 7.99 19.40
N TYR A 273 19.30 7.72 18.13
CA TYR A 273 17.92 7.40 17.75
C TYR A 273 17.43 6.02 18.21
N VAL A 274 18.34 5.09 18.53
CA VAL A 274 17.99 3.78 19.13
C VAL A 274 17.31 3.95 20.48
N SER A 275 17.62 5.03 21.19
CA SER A 275 17.03 5.34 22.50
C SER A 275 15.71 6.15 22.42
N ASP A 276 15.18 6.41 21.23
CA ASP A 276 13.92 7.16 21.03
C ASP A 276 12.72 6.35 21.57
N VAL A 277 11.68 7.07 21.99
CA VAL A 277 10.41 6.50 22.49
C VAL A 277 9.62 5.79 21.37
N ASP A 278 9.79 6.22 20.12
CA ASP A 278 9.17 5.58 18.97
C ASP A 278 9.90 4.25 18.64
N SER A 279 9.24 3.13 19.00
CA SER A 279 9.77 1.79 18.77
C SER A 279 10.11 1.49 17.31
N LYS A 280 9.33 2.06 16.37
CA LYS A 280 9.58 1.89 14.93
C LYS A 280 10.80 2.67 14.48
N LEU A 281 11.02 3.86 15.00
CA LEU A 281 12.20 4.65 14.72
C LEU A 281 13.46 3.94 15.22
N ALA A 282 13.42 3.44 16.47
CA ALA A 282 14.52 2.68 17.05
C ALA A 282 14.86 1.42 16.26
N THR A 283 13.86 0.64 15.83
CA THR A 283 14.10 -0.55 14.99
C THR A 283 14.69 -0.20 13.63
N LEU A 284 14.22 0.87 12.97
CA LEU A 284 14.78 1.35 11.71
C LEU A 284 16.23 1.88 11.89
N ALA A 285 16.54 2.52 13.01
CA ALA A 285 17.89 2.95 13.31
C ALA A 285 18.85 1.76 13.47
N LEU A 286 18.40 0.69 14.16
CA LEU A 286 19.17 -0.56 14.28
C LEU A 286 19.36 -1.24 12.92
N GLU A 287 18.33 -1.33 12.09
CA GLU A 287 18.43 -1.85 10.73
C GLU A 287 19.43 -1.04 9.90
N ALA A 288 19.37 0.30 10.00
CA ALA A 288 20.31 1.20 9.33
C ALA A 288 21.75 0.97 9.77
N LEU A 289 22.02 0.77 11.07
CA LEU A 289 23.36 0.40 11.57
C LEU A 289 23.83 -0.93 10.96
N GLY A 290 22.94 -1.92 10.85
CA GLY A 290 23.24 -3.19 10.19
C GLY A 290 23.60 -3.04 8.72
N GLU A 291 22.88 -2.20 7.97
CA GLU A 291 23.19 -1.90 6.56
C GLU A 291 24.56 -1.20 6.42
N ILE A 292 24.85 -0.26 7.31
CA ILE A 292 26.15 0.44 7.34
C ILE A 292 27.30 -0.53 7.58
N ALA A 293 27.14 -1.47 8.51
CA ALA A 293 28.15 -2.49 8.77
C ALA A 293 28.43 -3.38 7.54
N ILE A 294 27.43 -3.62 6.71
CA ILE A 294 27.60 -4.39 5.47
C ILE A 294 28.29 -3.55 4.38
N GLN A 295 28.01 -2.25 4.30
CA GLN A 295 28.57 -1.38 3.27
C GLN A 295 30.01 -0.93 3.59
N VAL A 296 30.33 -0.71 4.87
CA VAL A 296 31.63 -0.23 5.34
C VAL A 296 32.24 -1.23 6.34
N PRO A 297 33.02 -2.22 5.86
CA PRO A 297 33.62 -3.25 6.71
C PRO A 297 34.49 -2.71 7.85
N LEU A 298 35.06 -1.52 7.71
CA LEU A 298 35.90 -0.88 8.74
C LEU A 298 35.13 -0.48 10.00
N SER A 299 33.82 -0.29 9.89
CA SER A 299 32.95 0.12 11.02
C SER A 299 32.28 -1.05 11.74
N VAL A 300 32.48 -2.29 11.25
CA VAL A 300 31.78 -3.48 11.78
C VAL A 300 32.04 -3.68 13.27
N ASP A 301 33.28 -3.54 13.70
CA ASP A 301 33.67 -3.77 15.11
C ASP A 301 32.98 -2.79 16.04
N ASN A 302 33.03 -1.49 15.70
CA ASN A 302 32.36 -0.45 16.47
C ASN A 302 30.82 -0.65 16.52
N ILE A 303 30.21 -1.02 15.41
CA ILE A 303 28.76 -1.27 15.36
C ILE A 303 28.39 -2.52 16.16
N MET A 304 29.18 -3.58 16.08
CA MET A 304 28.93 -4.81 16.83
C MET A 304 29.02 -4.58 18.33
N ASP A 305 30.02 -3.84 18.81
CA ASP A 305 30.15 -3.48 20.22
C ASP A 305 28.95 -2.66 20.71
N GLN A 306 28.53 -1.66 19.95
CA GLN A 306 27.33 -0.89 20.28
C GLN A 306 26.05 -1.73 20.30
N LEU A 307 25.91 -2.69 19.38
CA LEU A 307 24.74 -3.59 19.36
C LEU A 307 24.70 -4.50 20.58
N LEU A 308 25.86 -4.89 21.15
CA LEU A 308 25.92 -5.61 22.42
C LEU A 308 25.46 -4.74 23.59
N ASP A 309 25.93 -3.50 23.64
CA ASP A 309 25.50 -2.55 24.67
C ASP A 309 23.97 -2.34 24.59
N PHE A 310 23.42 -2.25 23.41
CA PHE A 310 21.95 -2.13 23.19
C PHE A 310 21.19 -3.40 23.63
N MET A 311 21.78 -4.60 23.53
CA MET A 311 21.15 -5.82 24.04
C MET A 311 21.03 -5.84 25.57
N ASP A 312 21.88 -5.13 26.29
CA ASP A 312 21.86 -5.05 27.74
C ASP A 312 20.88 -3.98 28.26
N LEU A 313 20.34 -3.12 27.40
CA LEU A 313 19.29 -2.18 27.76
C LEU A 313 17.98 -2.89 28.14
N ASP A 314 17.21 -2.29 29.07
CA ASP A 314 15.94 -2.86 29.54
C ASP A 314 14.76 -2.71 28.56
N ASN A 315 15.00 -2.17 27.37
CA ASN A 315 14.00 -1.98 26.35
C ASN A 315 13.82 -3.21 25.45
N ASN A 316 12.67 -3.86 25.48
CA ASN A 316 12.41 -5.10 24.74
C ASN A 316 12.54 -4.93 23.22
N TYR A 317 12.01 -3.83 22.61
CA TYR A 317 12.09 -3.60 21.18
C TYR A 317 13.52 -3.33 20.70
N VAL A 318 14.34 -2.63 21.49
CA VAL A 318 15.76 -2.40 21.18
C VAL A 318 16.54 -3.72 21.22
N ARG A 319 16.32 -4.52 22.26
CA ARG A 319 16.95 -5.84 22.40
C ARG A 319 16.57 -6.77 21.24
N THR A 320 15.29 -6.78 20.86
CA THR A 320 14.80 -7.58 19.73
C THR A 320 15.45 -7.14 18.43
N GLY A 321 15.43 -5.85 18.13
CA GLY A 321 16.04 -5.28 16.92
C GLY A 321 17.55 -5.55 16.85
N SER A 322 18.28 -5.32 17.95
CA SER A 322 19.73 -5.59 18.02
C SER A 322 20.05 -7.06 17.77
N THR A 323 19.27 -7.97 18.36
CA THR A 323 19.46 -9.42 18.16
C THR A 323 19.27 -9.83 16.69
N VAL A 324 18.25 -9.31 16.04
CA VAL A 324 17.96 -9.60 14.62
C VAL A 324 19.10 -9.07 13.73
N VAL A 325 19.58 -7.87 13.99
CA VAL A 325 20.69 -7.27 13.24
C VAL A 325 21.99 -8.05 13.47
N ILE A 326 22.30 -8.43 14.71
CA ILE A 326 23.48 -9.25 15.02
C ILE A 326 23.40 -10.61 14.29
N LYS A 327 22.23 -11.27 14.28
CA LYS A 327 22.03 -12.50 13.50
C LYS A 327 22.38 -12.30 12.03
N ARG A 328 21.98 -11.17 11.44
CA ARG A 328 22.28 -10.82 10.05
C ARG A 328 23.78 -10.58 9.83
N LEU A 329 24.43 -9.84 10.72
CA LEU A 329 25.86 -9.54 10.63
C LEU A 329 26.73 -10.79 10.84
N LEU A 330 26.37 -11.67 11.76
CA LEU A 330 27.09 -12.93 11.98
C LEU A 330 26.99 -13.91 10.78
N ARG A 331 26.00 -13.78 9.94
CA ARG A 331 25.94 -14.55 8.68
C ARG A 331 26.98 -14.09 7.66
N ILE A 332 27.36 -12.82 7.69
CA ILE A 332 28.34 -12.21 6.79
C ILE A 332 29.74 -12.26 7.41
N TYR A 333 29.84 -12.05 8.72
CA TYR A 333 31.08 -12.01 9.48
C TYR A 333 31.12 -13.09 10.58
N PRO A 334 31.24 -14.40 10.21
CA PRO A 334 31.17 -15.50 11.17
C PRO A 334 32.33 -15.52 12.19
N ASP A 335 33.47 -14.94 11.86
CA ASP A 335 34.69 -14.97 12.68
C ASP A 335 34.52 -14.25 14.03
N ARG A 336 33.56 -13.33 14.14
CA ARG A 336 33.29 -12.52 15.32
C ARG A 336 32.53 -13.22 16.45
N ILE A 337 32.02 -14.45 16.19
CA ILE A 337 31.18 -15.17 17.16
C ILE A 337 31.88 -15.42 18.52
N ASN A 338 33.22 -15.57 18.52
CA ASN A 338 33.96 -15.88 19.73
C ASN A 338 33.86 -14.76 20.78
N GLU A 339 33.70 -13.51 20.36
CA GLU A 339 33.61 -12.35 21.25
C GLU A 339 32.20 -12.24 21.85
N PHE A 340 31.17 -12.67 21.11
CA PHE A 340 29.77 -12.47 21.44
C PHE A 340 29.06 -13.67 22.04
N GLY A 341 29.66 -14.85 21.98
CA GLY A 341 29.02 -16.11 22.37
C GLY A 341 28.48 -16.15 23.79
N SER A 342 29.23 -15.69 24.78
CA SER A 342 28.80 -15.67 26.17
C SER A 342 27.66 -14.68 26.44
N ALA A 343 27.72 -13.50 25.81
CA ALA A 343 26.66 -12.49 25.87
C ALA A 343 25.34 -13.02 25.25
N MET A 344 25.41 -13.78 24.17
CA MET A 344 24.23 -14.39 23.55
C MET A 344 23.59 -15.43 24.48
N CYS A 345 24.39 -16.28 25.14
CA CYS A 345 23.89 -17.28 26.09
C CYS A 345 23.21 -16.62 27.31
N SER A 346 23.79 -15.54 27.85
CA SER A 346 23.21 -14.82 29.00
C SER A 346 21.91 -14.10 28.63
N ASN A 347 21.86 -13.49 27.44
CA ASN A 347 20.69 -12.78 26.97
C ASN A 347 19.52 -13.71 26.61
N LEU A 348 19.75 -14.95 26.16
CA LEU A 348 18.69 -15.93 25.88
C LEU A 348 17.81 -16.22 27.12
N LEU A 349 18.34 -16.05 28.32
CA LEU A 349 17.62 -16.31 29.56
C LEU A 349 16.79 -15.12 30.07
N LYS A 350 16.99 -13.93 29.49
CA LYS A 350 16.20 -12.73 29.82
C LYS A 350 14.81 -12.82 29.16
N PRO A 351 13.77 -12.18 29.75
CA PRO A 351 12.47 -12.11 29.09
C PRO A 351 12.60 -11.36 27.75
N GLN A 352 12.12 -11.96 26.69
CA GLN A 352 12.26 -11.43 25.33
C GLN A 352 11.04 -11.81 24.48
N GLU A 353 10.88 -11.08 23.37
CA GLU A 353 9.93 -11.43 22.32
C GLU A 353 10.30 -12.74 21.60
N SER A 354 9.33 -13.43 21.04
CA SER A 354 9.53 -14.70 20.33
C SER A 354 10.52 -14.58 19.17
N THR A 355 10.51 -13.47 18.44
CA THR A 355 11.42 -13.17 17.31
C THR A 355 12.87 -13.04 17.74
N SER A 356 13.12 -12.35 18.84
CA SER A 356 14.47 -12.22 19.43
C SER A 356 14.99 -13.58 19.92
N ARG A 357 14.15 -14.30 20.67
CA ARG A 357 14.48 -15.63 21.18
C ARG A 357 14.80 -16.61 20.05
N ALA A 358 13.99 -16.65 19.00
CA ALA A 358 14.23 -17.47 17.80
C ALA A 358 15.56 -17.09 17.11
N SER A 359 15.90 -15.80 17.06
CA SER A 359 17.15 -15.33 16.45
C SER A 359 18.38 -15.74 17.27
N LEU A 360 18.33 -15.65 18.59
CA LEU A 360 19.40 -16.14 19.47
C LEU A 360 19.58 -17.65 19.39
N ILE A 361 18.48 -18.39 19.39
CA ILE A 361 18.50 -19.86 19.22
C ILE A 361 19.13 -20.24 17.89
N TRP A 362 18.80 -19.52 16.81
CA TRP A 362 19.42 -19.74 15.51
C TRP A 362 20.94 -19.53 15.55
N ILE A 363 21.42 -18.44 16.18
CA ILE A 363 22.85 -18.14 16.34
C ILE A 363 23.53 -19.27 17.11
N LEU A 364 22.97 -19.70 18.24
CA LEU A 364 23.53 -20.78 19.05
C LEU A 364 23.50 -22.13 18.31
N GLY A 365 22.50 -22.40 17.51
CA GLY A 365 22.45 -23.60 16.67
C GLY A 365 23.51 -23.64 15.59
N GLN A 366 23.78 -22.50 14.97
CA GLN A 366 24.74 -22.42 13.86
C GLN A 366 26.19 -22.41 14.37
N TYR A 367 26.48 -21.64 15.40
CA TYR A 367 27.82 -21.39 15.92
C TYR A 367 28.08 -21.99 17.30
N GLY A 368 27.10 -22.67 17.89
CA GLY A 368 27.22 -23.18 19.26
C GLY A 368 28.31 -24.24 19.49
N HIS A 369 28.90 -24.78 18.42
CA HIS A 369 30.07 -25.64 18.53
C HIS A 369 31.34 -24.86 18.98
N LEU A 370 31.37 -23.54 18.70
CA LEU A 370 32.44 -22.64 19.13
C LEU A 370 32.22 -22.07 20.55
N ILE A 371 30.94 -22.11 21.02
CA ILE A 371 30.53 -21.55 22.31
C ILE A 371 30.40 -22.68 23.36
N PRO A 372 31.22 -22.76 24.38
CA PRO A 372 31.16 -23.85 25.37
C PRO A 372 29.80 -23.94 26.10
N GLU A 373 29.18 -22.80 26.41
CA GLU A 373 27.95 -22.70 27.22
C GLU A 373 26.67 -22.96 26.42
N SER A 374 26.75 -23.03 25.09
CA SER A 374 25.61 -23.15 24.20
C SER A 374 24.64 -24.30 24.49
N PRO A 375 25.11 -25.57 24.76
CA PRO A 375 24.19 -26.66 25.06
C PRO A 375 23.37 -26.41 26.33
N TYR A 376 24.00 -25.87 27.36
CA TYR A 376 23.35 -25.61 28.65
C TYR A 376 22.34 -24.47 28.58
N ALA A 377 22.62 -23.45 27.76
CA ALA A 377 21.68 -22.38 27.52
C ALA A 377 20.43 -22.91 26.77
N LEU A 378 20.63 -23.76 25.77
CA LEU A 378 19.51 -24.38 25.03
C LEU A 378 18.71 -25.35 25.92
N GLU A 379 19.35 -26.10 26.83
CA GLU A 379 18.66 -26.99 27.78
C GLU A 379 17.61 -26.24 28.61
N ARG A 380 17.98 -25.04 29.09
CA ARG A 380 17.05 -24.22 29.90
C ARG A 380 15.84 -23.79 29.06
N VAL A 381 16.04 -23.44 27.78
CA VAL A 381 14.95 -23.08 26.87
C VAL A 381 14.05 -24.29 26.61
N ILE A 382 14.62 -25.47 26.33
CA ILE A 382 13.86 -26.72 26.06
C ILE A 382 12.90 -27.04 27.20
N ARG A 383 13.29 -26.79 28.44
CA ARG A 383 12.47 -27.09 29.64
C ARG A 383 11.28 -26.12 29.83
N HIS A 384 11.33 -24.93 29.22
CA HIS A 384 10.36 -23.87 29.49
C HIS A 384 9.55 -23.44 28.24
N VAL A 385 9.85 -23.98 27.06
CA VAL A 385 9.14 -23.64 25.83
C VAL A 385 7.79 -24.35 25.76
N ASP A 386 6.74 -23.58 25.47
CA ASP A 386 5.40 -24.08 25.15
C ASP A 386 5.31 -24.23 23.63
N HIS A 387 5.30 -25.48 23.15
CA HIS A 387 5.32 -25.80 21.72
C HIS A 387 4.04 -25.40 20.99
N GLY A 388 2.94 -25.22 21.70
CA GLY A 388 1.66 -24.79 21.12
C GLY A 388 1.56 -23.28 20.88
N LYS A 389 2.25 -22.46 21.73
CA LYS A 389 2.15 -21.00 21.65
C LYS A 389 3.26 -20.35 20.83
N ASP A 390 4.48 -20.87 20.97
CA ASP A 390 5.69 -20.27 20.35
C ASP A 390 6.24 -21.16 19.23
N VAL A 391 5.48 -21.32 18.17
CA VAL A 391 5.82 -22.21 17.04
C VAL A 391 7.14 -21.82 16.38
N GLY A 392 7.36 -20.51 16.14
CA GLY A 392 8.59 -20.01 15.54
C GLY A 392 9.82 -20.33 16.39
N VAL A 393 9.73 -20.17 17.71
CA VAL A 393 10.80 -20.50 18.66
C VAL A 393 11.04 -22.01 18.68
N SER A 394 9.97 -22.82 18.70
CA SER A 394 10.07 -24.28 18.73
C SER A 394 10.69 -24.85 17.46
N THR A 395 10.38 -24.26 16.30
CA THR A 395 10.96 -24.66 15.01
C THR A 395 12.45 -24.36 14.96
N GLU A 396 12.87 -23.15 15.38
CA GLU A 396 14.29 -22.80 15.43
C GLU A 396 15.03 -23.60 16.48
N LEU A 397 14.39 -23.90 17.62
CA LEU A 397 14.97 -24.73 18.67
C LEU A 397 15.23 -26.16 18.18
N LEU A 398 14.28 -26.77 17.48
CA LEU A 398 14.46 -28.08 16.86
C LEU A 398 15.61 -28.10 15.87
N ASN A 399 15.70 -27.09 15.00
CA ASN A 399 16.79 -26.95 14.02
C ASN A 399 18.15 -26.73 14.70
N ALA A 400 18.21 -25.87 15.71
CA ALA A 400 19.42 -25.56 16.46
C ALA A 400 19.94 -26.78 17.19
N CYS A 401 19.07 -27.51 17.89
CA CYS A 401 19.43 -28.73 18.58
C CYS A 401 19.89 -29.82 17.62
N ALA A 402 19.26 -29.97 16.46
CA ALA A 402 19.68 -30.93 15.43
C ALA A 402 21.06 -30.62 14.87
N LYS A 403 21.35 -29.35 14.55
CA LYS A 403 22.66 -28.90 14.07
C LYS A 403 23.76 -29.08 15.12
N LEU A 404 23.45 -28.71 16.37
CA LEU A 404 24.41 -28.81 17.46
C LEU A 404 24.68 -30.28 17.85
N PHE A 405 23.63 -31.16 17.76
CA PHE A 405 23.77 -32.59 17.98
C PHE A 405 24.76 -33.22 17.00
N VAL A 406 24.73 -32.85 15.73
CA VAL A 406 25.68 -33.34 14.71
C VAL A 406 27.14 -33.00 15.09
N ARG A 407 27.38 -31.85 15.69
CA ARG A 407 28.74 -31.36 16.04
C ARG A 407 29.19 -31.69 17.47
N ARG A 408 28.26 -31.76 18.43
CA ARG A 408 28.49 -31.98 19.87
C ARG A 408 27.54 -33.07 20.43
N ALA A 409 27.56 -34.24 19.79
CA ALA A 409 26.64 -35.33 20.10
C ALA A 409 26.61 -35.76 21.59
N PRO A 410 27.72 -35.88 22.31
CA PRO A 410 27.70 -36.37 23.71
C PRO A 410 26.86 -35.49 24.62
N GLU A 411 26.94 -34.17 24.46
CA GLU A 411 26.27 -33.19 25.34
C GLU A 411 24.78 -33.04 24.93
N MET A 412 24.46 -33.10 23.63
CA MET A 412 23.13 -32.85 23.13
C MET A 412 22.20 -34.07 23.11
N ARG A 413 22.72 -35.29 23.22
CA ARG A 413 21.96 -36.53 23.04
C ARG A 413 20.69 -36.61 23.89
N CYS A 414 20.80 -36.37 25.18
CA CYS A 414 19.67 -36.48 26.09
C CYS A 414 18.65 -35.35 25.90
N MET A 415 19.14 -34.11 25.71
CA MET A 415 18.32 -32.92 25.54
C MET A 415 17.54 -32.96 24.23
N PHE A 416 18.20 -33.38 23.14
CA PHE A 416 17.59 -33.49 21.85
C PHE A 416 16.54 -34.60 21.79
N GLY A 417 16.83 -35.76 22.42
CA GLY A 417 15.86 -36.84 22.57
C GLY A 417 14.63 -36.41 23.35
N TYR A 418 14.80 -35.65 24.42
CA TYR A 418 13.70 -35.06 25.20
C TYR A 418 12.86 -34.10 24.38
N LEU A 419 13.51 -33.18 23.62
CA LEU A 419 12.82 -32.22 22.76
C LEU A 419 11.97 -32.90 21.67
N LEU A 420 12.56 -33.88 20.96
CA LEU A 420 11.83 -34.66 19.95
C LEU A 420 10.61 -35.37 20.53
N ARG A 421 10.80 -35.98 21.70
CA ARG A 421 9.71 -36.65 22.40
C ARG A 421 8.61 -35.67 22.81
N SER A 422 8.97 -34.54 23.38
CA SER A 422 8.02 -33.48 23.77
C SER A 422 7.18 -33.01 22.61
N ILE A 423 7.80 -32.73 21.44
CA ILE A 423 7.09 -32.27 20.23
C ILE A 423 6.15 -33.34 19.68
N LEU A 424 6.58 -34.64 19.72
CA LEU A 424 5.80 -35.74 19.15
C LEU A 424 4.65 -36.23 20.06
N GLU A 425 4.76 -36.00 21.39
CA GLU A 425 3.74 -36.40 22.36
C GLU A 425 2.72 -35.29 22.67
N THR A 426 2.93 -34.08 22.22
CA THR A 426 2.02 -32.93 22.46
C THR A 426 0.98 -32.86 21.34
N ASP A 427 -0.32 -32.91 21.67
CA ASP A 427 -1.42 -32.93 20.69
C ASP A 427 -1.65 -31.54 20.02
N ASP A 428 -1.32 -30.44 20.70
CA ASP A 428 -1.56 -29.05 20.24
C ASP A 428 -0.37 -28.46 19.48
N VAL A 429 0.40 -29.25 18.74
CA VAL A 429 1.57 -28.78 17.99
C VAL A 429 1.17 -28.50 16.52
N GLU A 430 1.69 -27.41 15.95
CA GLU A 430 1.49 -27.13 14.54
C GLU A 430 1.97 -28.29 13.65
N PRO A 431 1.16 -28.73 12.65
CA PRO A 431 1.49 -29.86 11.78
C PRO A 431 2.88 -29.75 11.12
N ALA A 432 3.30 -28.54 10.71
CA ALA A 432 4.59 -28.31 10.10
C ALA A 432 5.78 -28.62 11.04
N LEU A 433 5.66 -28.28 12.32
CA LEU A 433 6.67 -28.58 13.33
C LEU A 433 6.71 -30.08 13.63
N HIS A 434 5.56 -30.71 13.75
CA HIS A 434 5.42 -32.15 13.97
C HIS A 434 6.03 -32.97 12.82
N ASP A 435 5.70 -32.63 11.58
CA ASP A 435 6.25 -33.30 10.39
C ASP A 435 7.77 -33.15 10.32
N ARG A 436 8.29 -31.97 10.66
CA ARG A 436 9.73 -31.71 10.70
C ARG A 436 10.41 -32.54 11.78
N ALA A 437 9.81 -32.68 12.94
CA ALA A 437 10.31 -33.54 14.02
C ALA A 437 10.34 -35.02 13.60
N ILE A 438 9.27 -35.51 12.96
CA ILE A 438 9.22 -36.88 12.37
C ILE A 438 10.31 -37.06 11.32
N TYR A 439 10.47 -36.11 10.42
CA TYR A 439 11.50 -36.15 9.37
C TYR A 439 12.90 -36.31 9.98
N ILE A 440 13.25 -35.45 10.95
CA ILE A 440 14.54 -35.51 11.63
C ILE A 440 14.71 -36.84 12.38
N TYR A 441 13.66 -37.31 13.10
CA TYR A 441 13.70 -38.57 13.82
C TYR A 441 13.95 -39.77 12.89
N ARG A 442 13.22 -39.85 11.77
CA ARG A 442 13.41 -40.90 10.76
C ARG A 442 14.79 -40.87 10.10
N THR A 443 15.30 -39.67 9.81
CA THR A 443 16.65 -39.50 9.26
C THR A 443 17.70 -39.99 10.24
N LEU A 444 17.56 -39.74 11.53
CA LEU A 444 18.46 -40.24 12.57
C LEU A 444 18.41 -41.79 12.69
N GLN A 445 17.26 -42.41 12.47
CA GLN A 445 17.14 -43.88 12.46
C GLN A 445 17.93 -44.50 11.31
N VAL A 446 18.03 -43.81 10.17
CA VAL A 446 18.80 -44.33 9.01
C VAL A 446 20.29 -44.13 9.24
N SER A 447 20.73 -42.87 9.48
CA SER A 447 22.15 -42.54 9.71
C SER A 447 22.33 -41.12 10.21
N VAL A 448 23.22 -40.94 11.18
CA VAL A 448 23.65 -39.59 11.64
C VAL A 448 24.40 -38.86 10.53
N THR A 449 25.13 -39.57 9.66
CA THR A 449 25.86 -38.96 8.53
C THR A 449 24.93 -38.36 7.47
N GLN A 450 23.75 -38.94 7.26
CA GLN A 450 22.75 -38.33 6.38
C GLN A 450 22.19 -37.02 6.98
N LEU A 451 21.92 -37.00 8.26
CA LEU A 451 21.51 -35.76 8.94
C LEU A 451 22.61 -34.69 8.86
N GLN A 452 23.87 -35.08 8.98
CA GLN A 452 25.02 -34.16 8.81
C GLN A 452 25.09 -33.57 7.40
N ASN A 453 24.86 -34.38 6.36
CA ASN A 453 24.86 -33.91 4.98
C ASN A 453 23.70 -32.95 4.70
N ILE A 454 22.55 -33.14 5.35
CA ILE A 454 21.37 -32.28 5.20
C ILE A 454 21.55 -30.94 5.93
N LEU A 455 22.03 -30.98 7.19
CA LEU A 455 22.12 -29.82 8.07
C LEU A 455 23.48 -29.11 8.06
N GLY A 456 24.51 -29.76 7.53
CA GLY A 456 25.90 -29.30 7.55
C GLY A 456 26.32 -28.44 6.38
N ASN A 457 25.43 -28.18 5.43
CA ASN A 457 25.73 -27.32 4.30
C ASN A 457 26.02 -25.88 4.75
N ASP A 458 26.99 -25.26 4.07
CA ASP A 458 27.40 -23.90 4.30
C ASP A 458 26.21 -22.95 4.22
N ILE A 459 26.31 -21.84 4.95
CA ILE A 459 25.30 -20.81 4.97
C ILE A 459 25.19 -20.25 3.56
N LEU A 460 24.05 -20.47 2.89
CA LEU A 460 23.76 -19.82 1.62
C LEU A 460 23.81 -18.30 1.83
N GLU A 461 24.50 -17.61 0.97
CA GLU A 461 24.42 -16.15 0.91
C GLU A 461 22.94 -15.75 0.82
N VAL A 462 22.50 -14.96 1.79
CA VAL A 462 21.15 -14.43 1.75
C VAL A 462 21.15 -13.33 0.71
N PRO A 463 20.41 -13.48 -0.39
CA PRO A 463 20.24 -12.38 -1.31
C PRO A 463 19.71 -11.19 -0.51
N ARG A 464 20.26 -9.99 -0.79
CA ARG A 464 19.73 -8.74 -0.23
C ARG A 464 18.23 -8.76 -0.44
N PHE A 465 17.47 -8.50 0.62
CA PHE A 465 16.04 -8.80 0.67
C PHE A 465 15.30 -8.30 -0.58
N PRO A 466 14.44 -9.13 -1.18
CA PRO A 466 13.65 -8.76 -2.36
C PRO A 466 12.58 -7.70 -2.07
N ASP A 467 12.31 -7.37 -0.80
CA ASP A 467 11.35 -6.32 -0.43
C ASP A 467 11.80 -4.91 -0.88
N ASP A 468 13.09 -4.72 -1.13
CA ASP A 468 13.63 -3.51 -1.76
C ASP A 468 13.60 -3.57 -3.31
N ASN A 469 13.13 -4.66 -3.90
CA ASN A 469 12.85 -4.78 -5.33
C ASN A 469 11.53 -4.10 -5.77
N MET A 470 11.09 -3.07 -5.08
CA MET A 470 10.51 -1.97 -5.80
C MET A 470 11.64 -1.38 -6.65
N SER A 471 11.91 -1.97 -7.81
CA SER A 471 12.56 -1.28 -8.90
C SER A 471 11.69 -0.09 -9.22
N THR A 472 11.82 0.95 -8.39
CA THR A 472 11.15 2.23 -8.57
C THR A 472 11.71 2.79 -9.85
N THR A 473 11.02 2.44 -10.92
CA THR A 473 11.36 2.94 -12.25
C THR A 473 11.17 4.44 -12.23
N HIS A 474 11.97 5.16 -12.98
CA HIS A 474 11.78 6.61 -13.14
C HIS A 474 10.35 6.99 -13.56
N SER A 475 9.58 6.05 -14.11
CA SER A 475 8.17 6.22 -14.45
C SER A 475 7.28 6.49 -13.24
N GLU A 476 7.59 5.92 -12.07
CA GLU A 476 6.83 6.13 -10.83
C GLU A 476 7.20 7.43 -10.11
N PHE A 477 8.31 8.08 -10.51
CA PHE A 477 8.69 9.37 -9.96
C PHE A 477 7.58 10.42 -10.18
N ASN A 478 7.29 11.21 -9.17
CA ASN A 478 6.19 12.17 -9.12
C ASN A 478 4.80 11.56 -9.36
N THR A 479 4.56 10.38 -8.76
CA THR A 479 3.25 9.71 -8.71
C THR A 479 2.82 9.44 -7.27
N LEU A 480 1.52 9.23 -7.06
CA LEU A 480 0.99 8.83 -5.76
C LEU A 480 1.46 7.43 -5.35
N SER A 481 1.75 6.56 -6.32
CA SER A 481 2.28 5.21 -6.08
C SER A 481 3.56 5.24 -5.26
N LEU A 482 4.48 6.12 -5.61
CA LEU A 482 5.74 6.27 -4.89
C LEU A 482 5.55 6.78 -3.46
N VAL A 483 4.65 7.75 -3.25
CA VAL A 483 4.39 8.34 -1.92
C VAL A 483 3.74 7.34 -0.98
N TYR A 484 2.73 6.61 -1.46
CA TYR A 484 1.94 5.68 -0.63
C TYR A 484 2.47 4.24 -0.66
N GLY A 485 3.43 3.91 -1.52
CA GLY A 485 3.97 2.55 -1.66
C GLY A 485 2.96 1.53 -2.20
N LYS A 486 1.95 1.99 -2.97
CA LYS A 486 0.94 1.16 -3.61
C LYS A 486 1.09 1.23 -5.12
N ARG A 487 0.84 0.14 -5.82
CA ARG A 487 0.91 0.11 -7.28
C ARG A 487 -0.17 1.00 -7.91
N ALA A 488 0.13 1.61 -9.07
CA ALA A 488 -0.81 2.47 -9.78
C ALA A 488 -2.15 1.77 -10.08
N ALA A 489 -2.13 0.48 -10.40
CA ALA A 489 -3.32 -0.34 -10.62
C ALA A 489 -4.25 -0.40 -9.40
N GLU A 490 -3.74 -0.36 -8.18
CA GLU A 490 -4.56 -0.37 -6.96
C GLU A 490 -5.34 0.93 -6.77
N PHE A 491 -4.82 2.06 -7.29
CA PHE A 491 -5.53 3.34 -7.27
C PHE A 491 -6.59 3.43 -8.37
N THR A 492 -6.37 2.82 -9.53
CA THR A 492 -7.34 2.83 -10.63
C THR A 492 -8.53 1.93 -10.35
N ASN A 493 -8.33 0.79 -9.73
CA ASN A 493 -9.43 -0.10 -9.33
C ASN A 493 -10.38 0.54 -8.31
N SER A 494 -9.88 1.39 -7.41
CA SER A 494 -10.74 2.14 -6.49
C SER A 494 -11.57 3.24 -7.19
N LYS A 495 -11.16 3.74 -8.34
CA LYS A 495 -11.95 4.68 -9.14
C LYS A 495 -13.10 4.01 -9.93
N MET A 496 -12.93 2.75 -10.33
CA MET A 496 -14.03 1.98 -10.97
C MET A 496 -15.15 1.63 -9.98
N LEU A 497 -14.86 1.53 -8.69
CA LEU A 497 -15.86 1.30 -7.65
C LEU A 497 -16.71 2.53 -7.30
N ILE A 498 -16.27 3.75 -7.67
CA ILE A 498 -17.02 4.99 -7.41
C ILE A 498 -17.97 5.33 -8.58
N ASN A 499 -17.74 4.83 -9.77
CA ASN A 499 -18.60 5.02 -10.94
C ASN A 499 -19.39 3.74 -11.26
N GLY A 500 -20.19 3.31 -10.27
CA GLY A 500 -21.15 2.22 -10.49
C GLY A 500 -22.29 2.66 -11.40
N ASN A 501 -22.13 2.42 -12.67
CA ASN A 501 -23.23 2.09 -13.58
C ASN A 501 -22.67 1.11 -14.61
N GLY A 502 -23.23 -0.10 -14.55
CA GLY A 502 -22.75 -1.23 -15.32
C GLY A 502 -22.83 -1.04 -16.81
N SER A 503 -21.79 -1.47 -17.47
CA SER A 503 -21.87 -2.21 -18.72
C SER A 503 -20.58 -3.03 -18.82
N GLU A 504 -20.78 -4.30 -19.01
CA GLU A 504 -19.78 -5.33 -19.24
C GLU A 504 -18.81 -4.91 -20.34
N ILE A 505 -17.52 -4.94 -20.04
CA ILE A 505 -16.50 -5.01 -21.09
C ILE A 505 -15.94 -6.43 -21.07
N SER A 506 -16.53 -7.21 -21.96
CA SER A 506 -16.01 -8.49 -22.41
C SER A 506 -14.76 -8.28 -23.28
N ASN A 507 -13.73 -9.06 -22.98
CA ASN A 507 -12.73 -9.57 -23.89
C ASN A 507 -11.86 -8.59 -24.70
N ALA A 508 -10.70 -8.26 -24.19
CA ALA A 508 -9.52 -8.03 -25.01
C ALA A 508 -8.63 -9.28 -24.95
N LYS A 509 -8.57 -9.94 -26.09
CA LYS A 509 -7.85 -11.18 -26.34
C LYS A 509 -6.35 -11.04 -26.11
N LYS A 510 -5.82 -12.09 -25.50
CA LYS A 510 -4.46 -12.60 -25.61
C LYS A 510 -3.91 -12.51 -27.05
N ASN A 511 -2.72 -11.98 -27.18
CA ASN A 511 -1.68 -12.53 -28.03
C ASN A 511 -0.37 -12.16 -27.35
N ASN A 512 0.33 -13.16 -26.85
CA ASN A 512 1.75 -13.23 -27.09
C ASN A 512 2.34 -14.53 -26.59
N GLU A 513 3.27 -14.89 -27.36
CA GLU A 513 4.02 -16.11 -27.46
C GLU A 513 4.85 -16.45 -26.22
N THR A 514 4.85 -17.71 -25.99
CA THR A 514 5.67 -18.60 -25.19
C THR A 514 7.14 -18.26 -25.08
N THR A 515 7.64 -18.22 -23.86
CA THR A 515 8.89 -18.88 -23.49
C THR A 515 8.69 -19.57 -22.15
N ASP A 516 8.74 -20.89 -22.19
CA ASP A 516 8.71 -21.81 -21.06
C ASP A 516 9.89 -21.55 -20.11
N LEU A 517 9.58 -21.34 -18.84
CA LEU A 517 10.41 -21.76 -17.74
C LEU A 517 9.48 -22.20 -16.60
N SER A 518 9.30 -23.50 -16.53
CA SER A 518 8.63 -24.20 -15.45
C SER A 518 9.36 -24.02 -14.13
N LEU A 519 8.71 -23.40 -13.17
CA LEU A 519 8.96 -23.64 -11.76
C LEU A 519 7.61 -23.80 -11.06
N ASN A 520 7.45 -24.98 -10.50
CA ASN A 520 6.31 -25.39 -9.71
C ASN A 520 6.10 -24.47 -8.50
N GLU A 521 5.10 -23.63 -8.56
CA GLU A 521 4.51 -23.03 -7.37
C GLU A 521 3.17 -23.70 -7.11
N SER A 522 3.07 -24.37 -5.98
CA SER A 522 1.84 -24.88 -5.40
C SER A 522 0.86 -23.73 -5.16
N PRO A 523 -0.45 -23.94 -5.34
CA PRO A 523 -1.46 -22.89 -5.18
C PRO A 523 -1.52 -22.45 -3.72
N VAL A 524 -1.12 -21.23 -3.46
CA VAL A 524 -1.40 -20.53 -2.20
C VAL A 524 -2.90 -20.25 -2.18
N THR A 525 -3.60 -20.96 -1.33
CA THR A 525 -5.02 -20.78 -1.07
C THR A 525 -5.33 -19.34 -0.65
N VAL A 526 -6.36 -18.78 -1.27
CA VAL A 526 -6.83 -17.38 -1.15
C VAL A 526 -7.43 -17.06 0.24
N GLU A 527 -7.23 -17.88 1.25
CA GLU A 527 -7.90 -17.74 2.56
C GLU A 527 -7.28 -16.72 3.53
N ASN A 528 -6.10 -16.15 3.26
CA ASN A 528 -5.40 -15.31 4.25
C ASN A 528 -5.50 -13.79 4.03
N TYR A 529 -6.31 -13.28 3.09
CA TYR A 529 -6.50 -11.84 2.90
C TYR A 529 -7.77 -11.26 3.54
N HIS A 530 -8.66 -12.09 4.08
CA HIS A 530 -9.91 -11.63 4.72
C HIS A 530 -9.77 -11.16 6.18
N SER A 531 -8.60 -11.23 6.80
CA SER A 531 -8.45 -10.90 8.23
C SER A 531 -8.28 -9.42 8.57
N LYS A 532 -8.29 -8.49 7.60
CA LYS A 532 -8.11 -7.05 7.87
C LYS A 532 -9.35 -6.18 7.77
N PHE A 533 -10.46 -6.66 7.20
CA PHE A 533 -11.75 -5.97 7.23
C PHE A 533 -12.82 -6.92 7.76
N LYS A 534 -12.98 -6.92 9.07
CA LYS A 534 -14.05 -7.67 9.71
C LYS A 534 -15.39 -7.09 9.23
N TRP A 535 -16.27 -7.95 8.67
CA TRP A 535 -17.64 -7.60 8.33
C TRP A 535 -18.35 -7.09 9.60
N ALA A 536 -19.05 -5.98 9.51
CA ALA A 536 -19.82 -5.41 10.61
C ALA A 536 -20.97 -4.55 10.08
N LEU A 537 -22.06 -4.50 10.83
CA LEU A 537 -23.17 -3.59 10.53
C LEU A 537 -22.85 -2.15 10.97
N VAL A 538 -23.32 -1.17 10.20
CA VAL A 538 -23.07 0.26 10.43
C VAL A 538 -24.24 0.87 11.18
N GLY A 539 -23.97 1.66 12.23
CA GLY A 539 -24.98 2.42 12.97
C GLY A 539 -25.48 3.67 12.21
N ASN A 540 -26.62 4.21 12.65
CA ASN A 540 -27.23 5.46 12.15
C ASN A 540 -27.70 5.45 10.68
N ILE A 541 -28.54 4.50 10.32
CA ILE A 541 -29.15 4.45 9.00
C ILE A 541 -30.66 4.65 9.15
N GLU A 542 -31.19 5.70 8.56
CA GLU A 542 -32.63 5.90 8.42
C GLU A 542 -33.07 5.43 7.03
N MET A 543 -33.99 4.46 6.99
CA MET A 543 -34.60 3.97 5.76
C MET A 543 -36.06 4.36 5.69
N LYS A 544 -36.49 4.96 4.57
CA LYS A 544 -37.91 5.30 4.36
C LYS A 544 -38.71 4.04 4.06
N GLN A 545 -39.93 3.97 4.57
CA GLN A 545 -40.84 2.83 4.47
C GLN A 545 -41.10 2.41 3.00
N ASN A 546 -41.24 3.37 2.09
CA ASN A 546 -41.45 3.09 0.67
C ASN A 546 -40.25 2.39 0.03
N VAL A 547 -39.01 2.81 0.38
CA VAL A 547 -37.78 2.22 -0.16
C VAL A 547 -37.61 0.79 0.32
N PHE A 548 -37.92 0.52 1.59
CA PHE A 548 -37.90 -0.85 2.10
C PHE A 548 -38.90 -1.75 1.38
N GLN A 549 -40.13 -1.27 1.16
CA GLN A 549 -41.21 -2.04 0.56
C GLN A 549 -40.89 -2.39 -0.91
N ASP A 550 -40.31 -1.45 -1.64
CA ASP A 550 -39.87 -1.66 -3.03
C ASP A 550 -38.73 -2.68 -3.08
N SER A 551 -37.70 -2.54 -2.22
CA SER A 551 -36.57 -3.46 -2.15
C SER A 551 -36.99 -4.86 -1.68
N TRP A 552 -37.90 -4.95 -0.70
CA TRP A 552 -38.45 -6.21 -0.21
C TRP A 552 -39.20 -7.00 -1.30
N ASN A 553 -39.94 -6.31 -2.18
CA ASN A 553 -40.72 -6.92 -3.24
C ASN A 553 -39.86 -7.34 -4.45
N GLN A 554 -38.73 -6.67 -4.66
CA GLN A 554 -37.84 -6.94 -5.79
C GLN A 554 -36.83 -8.08 -5.52
N MET A 555 -36.50 -8.33 -4.25
CA MET A 555 -35.52 -9.35 -3.87
C MET A 555 -36.18 -10.68 -3.56
N ASP A 556 -35.51 -11.79 -3.94
CA ASP A 556 -35.91 -13.13 -3.56
C ASP A 556 -35.44 -13.47 -2.12
N VAL A 557 -36.11 -14.43 -1.50
CA VAL A 557 -35.70 -14.95 -0.19
C VAL A 557 -34.44 -15.77 -0.36
N VAL A 558 -33.34 -15.37 0.28
CA VAL A 558 -32.07 -16.07 0.17
C VAL A 558 -31.92 -17.15 1.24
N GLN A 559 -32.39 -16.89 2.46
CA GLN A 559 -32.32 -17.86 3.52
C GLN A 559 -33.54 -17.80 4.45
N ASN A 560 -34.03 -18.98 4.89
CA ASN A 560 -35.07 -19.14 5.91
C ASN A 560 -34.44 -19.78 7.14
N ILE A 561 -34.60 -19.17 8.29
CA ILE A 561 -34.10 -19.67 9.57
C ILE A 561 -35.31 -20.06 10.43
N GLN A 562 -35.27 -21.24 11.03
CA GLN A 562 -36.28 -21.71 11.95
C GLN A 562 -35.70 -21.87 13.36
N GLY A 563 -36.48 -21.58 14.38
CA GLY A 563 -36.02 -21.70 15.75
C GLY A 563 -37.15 -21.74 16.77
N SER A 564 -36.80 -21.80 18.02
CA SER A 564 -37.76 -21.75 19.11
C SER A 564 -37.32 -20.84 20.23
N ILE A 565 -38.29 -20.14 20.85
CA ILE A 565 -38.09 -19.28 22.01
C ILE A 565 -39.11 -19.62 23.07
N ILE A 566 -38.78 -19.41 24.33
CA ILE A 566 -39.71 -19.70 25.43
C ILE A 566 -40.89 -18.70 25.37
N PRO A 567 -42.14 -19.19 25.23
CA PRO A 567 -43.32 -18.33 25.13
C PRO A 567 -43.44 -17.38 26.31
N GLY A 568 -43.72 -16.09 26.05
CA GLY A 568 -43.95 -15.08 27.07
C GLY A 568 -42.71 -14.49 27.75
N LYS A 569 -41.51 -14.92 27.42
CA LYS A 569 -40.24 -14.41 27.99
C LYS A 569 -39.69 -13.20 27.26
N VAL A 570 -40.06 -12.98 26.01
CA VAL A 570 -39.59 -11.89 25.17
C VAL A 570 -40.73 -10.97 24.82
N SER A 571 -40.59 -9.69 25.20
CA SER A 571 -41.51 -8.64 24.77
C SER A 571 -41.01 -7.98 23.48
N LEU A 572 -41.91 -7.38 22.71
CA LEU A 572 -41.59 -6.67 21.50
C LEU A 572 -40.47 -5.62 21.73
N SER A 573 -40.61 -4.87 22.84
CA SER A 573 -39.64 -3.82 23.21
C SER A 573 -38.23 -4.36 23.56
N THR A 574 -38.14 -5.52 24.20
CA THR A 574 -36.84 -6.16 24.50
C THR A 574 -36.17 -6.69 23.25
N LEU A 575 -36.97 -7.24 22.33
CA LEU A 575 -36.48 -7.70 21.02
C LEU A 575 -35.93 -6.55 20.21
N GLU A 576 -36.65 -5.45 20.06
CA GLU A 576 -36.21 -4.25 19.33
C GLU A 576 -34.93 -3.65 19.92
N GLN A 577 -34.83 -3.53 21.25
CA GLN A 577 -33.65 -3.01 21.93
C GLN A 577 -32.42 -3.89 21.74
N THR A 578 -32.59 -5.21 21.70
CA THR A 578 -31.47 -6.14 21.54
C THR A 578 -30.93 -6.09 20.13
N PHE A 579 -31.80 -6.07 19.12
CA PHE A 579 -31.38 -5.92 17.73
C PHE A 579 -30.81 -4.53 17.42
N TYR A 580 -31.33 -3.49 18.03
CA TYR A 580 -30.81 -2.11 17.89
C TYR A 580 -29.36 -1.99 18.38
N LYS A 581 -28.97 -2.70 19.45
CA LYS A 581 -27.58 -2.74 19.94
C LYS A 581 -26.61 -3.35 18.93
N GLN A 582 -27.11 -4.20 18.04
CA GLN A 582 -26.33 -4.84 16.96
C GLN A 582 -26.44 -4.09 15.63
N HIS A 583 -26.91 -2.84 15.64
CA HIS A 583 -27.11 -2.01 14.45
C HIS A 583 -28.14 -2.56 13.45
N ILE A 584 -29.14 -3.27 13.96
CA ILE A 584 -30.29 -3.75 13.21
C ILE A 584 -31.51 -2.94 13.62
N PHE A 585 -32.15 -2.29 12.66
CA PHE A 585 -33.21 -1.31 12.90
C PHE A 585 -34.57 -1.87 12.56
N THR A 586 -35.57 -1.62 13.42
CA THR A 586 -36.98 -2.02 13.18
C THR A 586 -37.67 -0.95 12.35
N LEU A 587 -38.28 -1.36 11.24
CA LEU A 587 -39.07 -0.50 10.38
C LEU A 587 -40.56 -0.52 10.77
N ALA A 588 -41.08 -1.71 11.00
CA ALA A 588 -42.46 -1.93 11.41
C ALA A 588 -42.54 -3.19 12.30
N SER A 589 -43.29 -3.12 13.36
CA SER A 589 -43.50 -4.23 14.29
C SER A 589 -44.94 -4.28 14.78
N GLY A 590 -45.40 -5.45 15.20
CA GLY A 590 -46.75 -5.65 15.73
C GLY A 590 -46.93 -7.02 16.40
N GLU A 591 -48.01 -7.17 17.15
CA GLU A 591 -48.37 -8.41 17.88
C GLU A 591 -49.64 -9.05 17.30
N PRO A 592 -49.64 -9.64 16.12
CA PRO A 592 -50.80 -10.31 15.57
C PRO A 592 -51.09 -11.61 16.32
N ASN A 593 -52.33 -11.78 16.83
CA ASN A 593 -52.85 -13.00 17.46
C ASN A 593 -51.97 -13.57 18.61
N GLY A 594 -51.31 -12.68 19.40
CA GLY A 594 -50.45 -13.08 20.51
C GLY A 594 -49.08 -13.60 20.11
N GLY A 595 -48.69 -13.41 18.86
CA GLY A 595 -47.35 -13.61 18.34
C GLY A 595 -46.67 -12.26 18.06
N ILE A 596 -45.37 -12.28 17.72
CA ILE A 596 -44.60 -11.08 17.36
C ILE A 596 -44.27 -11.15 15.87
N LYS A 597 -44.53 -10.04 15.15
CA LYS A 597 -44.08 -9.88 13.76
C LYS A 597 -43.33 -8.57 13.64
N ALA A 598 -42.11 -8.62 13.11
CA ALA A 598 -41.30 -7.41 12.90
C ALA A 598 -40.58 -7.48 11.55
N PHE A 599 -40.49 -6.33 10.87
CA PHE A 599 -39.66 -6.12 9.68
C PHE A 599 -38.48 -5.27 10.10
N MET A 600 -37.30 -5.81 9.86
CA MET A 600 -36.05 -5.19 10.28
C MET A 600 -35.06 -5.09 9.11
N TYR A 601 -34.11 -4.16 9.23
CA TYR A 601 -33.06 -3.98 8.24
C TYR A 601 -31.73 -3.61 8.90
N GLY A 602 -30.64 -3.95 8.22
CA GLY A 602 -29.27 -3.56 8.56
C GLY A 602 -28.49 -3.23 7.30
N LYS A 603 -27.42 -2.48 7.46
CA LYS A 603 -26.50 -2.17 6.36
C LYS A 603 -25.07 -2.45 6.83
N ASP A 604 -24.27 -3.10 5.99
CA ASP A 604 -22.90 -3.41 6.34
C ASP A 604 -21.94 -2.25 6.00
N ASN A 605 -20.70 -2.37 6.44
CA ASN A 605 -19.62 -1.44 6.18
C ASN A 605 -19.19 -1.38 4.68
N PHE A 606 -19.71 -2.27 3.85
CA PHE A 606 -19.51 -2.30 2.40
C PHE A 606 -20.66 -1.64 1.63
N GLY A 607 -21.73 -1.23 2.32
CA GLY A 607 -22.90 -0.55 1.74
C GLY A 607 -24.04 -1.47 1.33
N ASN A 608 -23.93 -2.79 1.57
CA ASN A 608 -24.98 -3.76 1.24
C ASN A 608 -26.11 -3.70 2.28
N SER A 609 -27.35 -3.88 1.82
CA SER A 609 -28.53 -3.87 2.67
C SER A 609 -29.04 -5.29 2.91
N PHE A 610 -29.35 -5.57 4.17
CA PHE A 610 -29.93 -6.83 4.63
C PHE A 610 -31.32 -6.54 5.18
N PHE A 611 -32.31 -7.25 4.68
CA PHE A 611 -33.70 -7.13 5.10
C PHE A 611 -34.16 -8.47 5.67
N PHE A 612 -34.89 -8.44 6.77
CA PHE A 612 -35.47 -9.67 7.30
C PHE A 612 -36.84 -9.47 7.94
N GLU A 613 -37.66 -10.48 7.78
CA GLU A 613 -38.97 -10.63 8.42
C GLU A 613 -38.81 -11.60 9.59
N PHE A 614 -39.12 -11.12 10.78
CA PHE A 614 -39.08 -11.90 12.01
C PHE A 614 -40.52 -12.20 12.46
N LEU A 615 -40.85 -13.48 12.64
CA LEU A 615 -42.16 -13.93 13.01
C LEU A 615 -42.04 -14.97 14.14
N VAL A 616 -42.72 -14.71 15.25
CA VAL A 616 -42.87 -15.62 16.38
C VAL A 616 -44.36 -15.94 16.58
N ASN A 617 -44.69 -17.20 16.59
CA ASN A 617 -46.04 -17.64 16.86
C ASN A 617 -46.32 -17.73 18.36
N SER A 618 -47.60 -17.78 18.76
CA SER A 618 -48.04 -17.96 20.17
C SER A 618 -47.43 -19.19 20.87
N ASN A 619 -46.99 -20.17 20.10
CA ASN A 619 -46.35 -21.39 20.61
C ASN A 619 -44.82 -21.24 20.80
N GLY A 620 -44.23 -20.10 20.51
CA GLY A 620 -42.79 -19.85 20.64
C GLY A 620 -41.94 -20.26 19.44
N ASN A 621 -42.53 -20.71 18.34
CA ASN A 621 -41.77 -21.03 17.13
C ASN A 621 -41.40 -19.74 16.40
N ILE A 622 -40.10 -19.63 16.04
CA ILE A 622 -39.53 -18.52 15.32
C ILE A 622 -39.39 -18.89 13.84
N GLN A 623 -39.74 -17.98 12.97
CA GLN A 623 -39.44 -18.08 11.54
C GLN A 623 -38.87 -16.73 11.07
N ILE A 624 -37.66 -16.76 10.44
CA ILE A 624 -36.98 -15.58 9.94
C ILE A 624 -36.73 -15.80 8.44
N LYS A 625 -37.12 -14.82 7.64
CA LYS A 625 -36.82 -14.77 6.20
C LYS A 625 -35.83 -13.66 5.95
N VAL A 626 -34.67 -14.00 5.40
CA VAL A 626 -33.61 -13.02 5.08
C VAL A 626 -33.57 -12.79 3.58
N LYS A 627 -33.49 -11.51 3.20
CA LYS A 627 -33.32 -11.05 1.82
C LYS A 627 -32.13 -10.08 1.74
N SER A 628 -31.24 -10.28 0.77
CA SER A 628 -30.11 -9.40 0.51
C SER A 628 -29.59 -9.57 -0.91
N GLU A 629 -29.02 -8.50 -1.47
CA GLU A 629 -28.27 -8.54 -2.74
C GLU A 629 -26.88 -9.18 -2.55
N ALA A 630 -26.31 -9.11 -1.35
CA ALA A 630 -24.97 -9.60 -1.03
C ALA A 630 -24.98 -11.02 -0.47
N VAL A 631 -25.19 -12.00 -1.32
CA VAL A 631 -25.29 -13.44 -0.96
C VAL A 631 -24.03 -13.92 -0.21
N GLN A 632 -22.86 -13.37 -0.50
CA GLN A 632 -21.57 -13.75 0.09
C GLN A 632 -21.45 -13.45 1.60
N TYR A 633 -22.20 -12.50 2.14
CA TYR A 633 -22.17 -12.09 3.56
C TYR A 633 -23.43 -12.50 4.34
N ILE A 634 -24.31 -13.29 3.72
CA ILE A 634 -25.56 -13.74 4.38
C ILE A 634 -25.24 -14.65 5.56
N GLN A 635 -24.22 -15.48 5.44
CA GLN A 635 -23.82 -16.39 6.50
C GLN A 635 -23.36 -15.62 7.76
N ASP A 636 -22.52 -14.59 7.58
CA ASP A 636 -22.07 -13.70 8.67
C ASP A 636 -23.27 -12.95 9.32
N PHE A 637 -24.22 -12.51 8.48
CA PHE A 637 -25.44 -11.85 8.98
C PHE A 637 -26.33 -12.82 9.76
N CYS A 638 -26.50 -14.05 9.29
CA CYS A 638 -27.28 -15.08 9.98
C CYS A 638 -26.64 -15.48 11.31
N GLU A 639 -25.31 -15.60 11.37
CA GLU A 639 -24.59 -15.85 12.62
C GLU A 639 -24.82 -14.73 13.64
N LEU A 640 -24.77 -13.45 13.22
CA LEU A 640 -25.07 -12.31 14.08
C LEU A 640 -26.51 -12.33 14.61
N VAL A 641 -27.49 -12.69 13.75
CA VAL A 641 -28.90 -12.83 14.15
C VAL A 641 -29.05 -14.00 15.14
N ASN A 642 -28.37 -15.12 14.93
CA ASN A 642 -28.37 -16.27 15.82
C ASN A 642 -27.77 -15.96 17.20
N GLU A 643 -26.63 -15.25 17.24
CA GLU A 643 -26.04 -14.78 18.50
C GLU A 643 -27.00 -13.85 19.27
N THR A 644 -27.66 -12.94 18.54
CA THR A 644 -28.62 -12.00 19.13
C THR A 644 -29.84 -12.72 19.72
N LEU A 645 -30.34 -13.74 19.04
CA LEU A 645 -31.42 -14.60 19.53
C LEU A 645 -31.00 -15.47 20.71
N GLY A 646 -29.76 -15.94 20.73
CA GLY A 646 -29.18 -16.66 21.87
C GLY A 646 -29.19 -15.83 23.16
N GLN A 647 -28.91 -14.51 23.05
CA GLN A 647 -29.02 -13.57 24.19
C GLN A 647 -30.46 -13.43 24.71
N LEU A 648 -31.45 -13.64 23.87
CA LEU A 648 -32.87 -13.63 24.22
C LEU A 648 -33.39 -15.00 24.72
N GLY A 649 -32.51 -16.01 24.76
CA GLY A 649 -32.87 -17.37 25.20
C GLY A 649 -33.58 -18.20 24.11
N GLY A 650 -33.42 -17.85 22.84
CA GLY A 650 -33.88 -18.61 21.69
C GLY A 650 -32.84 -19.62 21.23
N THR A 651 -33.29 -20.75 20.66
CA THR A 651 -32.45 -21.71 19.96
C THR A 651 -32.87 -21.75 18.50
N VAL A 652 -31.88 -21.71 17.62
CA VAL A 652 -32.09 -21.68 16.16
C VAL A 652 -31.65 -23.03 15.58
N PHE A 653 -32.42 -23.54 14.63
CA PHE A 653 -32.10 -24.74 13.86
C PHE A 653 -31.94 -24.29 12.40
N ASP A 654 -30.73 -24.40 11.86
CA ASP A 654 -30.49 -24.20 10.43
C ASP A 654 -31.02 -25.42 9.64
N GLU A 655 -31.88 -25.17 8.66
CA GLU A 655 -32.19 -26.13 7.58
C GLU A 655 -31.42 -25.74 6.31
#